data_5ee6798a147adf9409bc00f0c3dd5918
#
_entry.id   5ee6798a147adf9409bc00f0c3dd5918
#
_cell.length_a   1.000
_cell.length_b   1.000
_cell.length_c   1.000
_cell.angle_alpha   90.00
_cell.angle_beta   90.00
_cell.angle_gamma   90.00
#
_symmetry.space_group_name_H-M   'P 1'
#
loop_
_entity.id
_entity.type
_entity.pdbx_description
1 polymer ?
#
loop_
_entity_poly.entity_id
_entity_poly.type
_entity_poly.pdbx_seq_one_letter_code
_entity_poly.pdbx_strand_id
1 'polypeptide(L)'
;MSTSSPLLGATLVLALQGAAKGNSHTAAPTAAVLWPDKERQWELAIGLFRQAMPNLLTLGTYDLESRTGPAIWLKCAMAGLVPEVPLNGVPVLYLPGVSRAELRAIESCPRDLQPLAELQYRGVFWSQVNGKDWTLSAFLASKNGGLGLDVAQDKATQEALGQALQAGVLLDCRLDDLKGRVINAEWLLSLLAPNPTRDLLQWMNDPQAARQQWGDVLWEVFSKRCKMDYGFDPVADGVLAAAERLAKGDGKWGAVAVLYRDSFASFPQVFALLSKLQPPQQGLFPDQDLLSGYPQANEQGEAALRYALSACASMDAPRARAAVLAAEKEHGQRRAWLWARMGQSPLAVALAHLAEVAHHSAVLPIGSTPTELASSYQQTGWQVDHAALHALACVHAKVDLDAVSSALRAMYLPWLEETASRLQQAVKAAGGLPVVPAETLAAGTCMVFVDGLRYDVAVLLQQRLAAVGDVSLSARCTSLPSVTASGKAWCSPVAAHIAGTADDLEFEPRVSADGKPLSAYNFRKLLSEHGVQPLDRHETGDPQGQAWTEAGDLDHYGHEHGVRLARDLDTQLNQVIERVEELLDAGWKRIRIVTDHGWLLMPGGLPKTELPKHQAETRWGRCAVLKETAYGTPLTFGWDWCKDVQVAYAPGVSNFVAGAEYAHGGISLQECLVPVLDLDRVSSSAPAASVTIQSVIWKGLRCTVVVEGAAPGQLVDIRTKAALASSSLAASVKPLEGGKASLAVADDEQMGSAAVVVVLGADGEVLQKQATTIGEL
;
A
#
# COMPACT_ATOMS: atom_id res chain seq x y z
N MET A 1 -11.17 0.08 -22.11
CA MET A 1 -11.42 -1.15 -21.32
C MET A 1 -12.39 -0.77 -20.22
N SER A 2 -13.61 -1.33 -20.20
CA SER A 2 -14.61 -1.03 -19.15
C SER A 2 -14.12 -1.69 -17.87
N THR A 3 -13.65 -0.92 -16.90
CA THR A 3 -13.37 -1.40 -15.55
C THR A 3 -14.70 -1.82 -14.94
N SER A 4 -14.87 -3.11 -14.67
CA SER A 4 -16.08 -3.60 -14.03
C SER A 4 -16.20 -3.00 -12.63
N SER A 5 -17.38 -2.49 -12.28
CA SER A 5 -17.72 -1.92 -10.96
C SER A 5 -17.37 -2.91 -9.84
N PRO A 6 -16.82 -2.43 -8.70
CA PRO A 6 -16.45 -3.28 -7.58
C PRO A 6 -17.68 -3.96 -6.96
N LEU A 7 -17.46 -5.11 -6.31
CA LEU A 7 -18.46 -5.81 -5.52
C LEU A 7 -18.75 -5.04 -4.22
N LEU A 8 -19.98 -5.15 -3.71
CA LEU A 8 -20.36 -4.53 -2.44
C LEU A 8 -19.47 -5.02 -1.28
N GLY A 9 -19.17 -6.32 -1.22
CA GLY A 9 -18.29 -6.88 -0.20
C GLY A 9 -16.88 -6.28 -0.23
N ALA A 10 -16.30 -6.12 -1.41
CA ALA A 10 -14.99 -5.47 -1.58
C ALA A 10 -15.05 -3.99 -1.15
N THR A 11 -16.12 -3.29 -1.48
CA THR A 11 -16.32 -1.88 -1.10
C THR A 11 -16.46 -1.72 0.42
N LEU A 12 -17.17 -2.63 1.10
CA LEU A 12 -17.26 -2.67 2.57
C LEU A 12 -15.89 -2.87 3.23
N VAL A 13 -15.11 -3.82 2.71
CA VAL A 13 -13.73 -4.05 3.19
C VAL A 13 -12.88 -2.79 3.03
N LEU A 14 -12.94 -2.14 1.89
CA LEU A 14 -12.22 -0.89 1.64
C LEU A 14 -12.68 0.24 2.55
N ALA A 15 -13.99 0.35 2.83
CA ALA A 15 -14.52 1.35 3.75
C ALA A 15 -14.01 1.13 5.19
N LEU A 16 -13.96 -0.12 5.65
CA LEU A 16 -13.43 -0.49 6.96
C LEU A 16 -11.92 -0.24 7.05
N GLN A 17 -11.16 -0.63 6.03
CA GLN A 17 -9.72 -0.36 5.96
C GLN A 17 -9.42 1.14 5.81
N GLY A 18 -10.26 1.84 5.05
CA GLY A 18 -10.17 3.28 4.87
C GLY A 18 -10.40 4.07 6.16
N ALA A 19 -11.25 3.55 7.07
CA ALA A 19 -11.48 4.17 8.37
C ALA A 19 -10.19 4.25 9.22
N ALA A 20 -9.23 3.36 8.99
CA ALA A 20 -7.92 3.38 9.66
C ALA A 20 -7.10 4.64 9.32
N LYS A 21 -7.35 5.26 8.15
CA LYS A 21 -6.64 6.47 7.69
C LYS A 21 -7.16 7.77 8.35
N GLY A 22 -8.24 7.71 9.09
CA GLY A 22 -8.97 8.87 9.57
C GLY A 22 -8.76 9.18 11.04
N ASN A 23 -7.77 9.96 11.40
CA ASN A 23 -7.92 11.07 12.33
C ASN A 23 -6.71 12.02 12.22
N SER A 24 -6.79 12.97 11.29
CA SER A 24 -5.80 14.05 11.12
C SER A 24 -5.68 14.99 12.33
N HIS A 25 -6.42 14.73 13.40
CA HIS A 25 -6.43 15.54 14.63
C HIS A 25 -5.73 14.89 15.81
N THR A 26 -5.21 13.67 15.68
CA THR A 26 -4.47 12.98 16.75
C THR A 26 -3.03 12.74 16.36
N ALA A 27 -2.12 13.14 17.22
CA ALA A 27 -0.67 12.97 17.06
C ALA A 27 -0.17 11.51 17.14
N ALA A 28 -1.05 10.54 17.31
CA ALA A 28 -0.71 9.12 17.39
C ALA A 28 -1.35 8.32 16.27
N PRO A 29 -0.66 7.34 15.70
CA PRO A 29 -1.22 6.46 14.69
C PRO A 29 -2.47 5.74 15.25
N THR A 30 -3.45 5.48 14.37
CA THR A 30 -4.68 4.76 14.72
C THR A 30 -4.35 3.38 15.27
N ALA A 31 -4.70 3.11 16.51
CA ALA A 31 -4.40 1.84 17.17
C ALA A 31 -5.33 0.70 16.71
N ALA A 32 -6.57 1.00 16.35
CA ALA A 32 -7.55 0.04 15.83
C ALA A 32 -8.73 0.76 15.18
N VAL A 33 -9.39 0.10 14.24
CA VAL A 33 -10.73 0.47 13.77
C VAL A 33 -11.74 -0.28 14.63
N LEU A 34 -12.62 0.44 15.31
CA LEU A 34 -13.68 -0.11 16.13
C LEU A 34 -14.96 -0.20 15.30
N TRP A 35 -15.48 -1.39 15.15
CA TRP A 35 -16.71 -1.68 14.43
C TRP A 35 -17.82 -2.13 15.41
N PRO A 36 -18.51 -1.18 16.05
CA PRO A 36 -19.63 -1.51 16.95
C PRO A 36 -20.84 -1.98 16.15
N ASP A 37 -21.53 -2.99 16.66
CA ASP A 37 -22.73 -3.56 16.05
C ASP A 37 -23.72 -3.98 17.14
N LYS A 38 -24.43 -3.00 17.70
CA LYS A 38 -25.39 -3.20 18.79
C LYS A 38 -26.47 -4.21 18.45
N GLU A 39 -26.98 -4.16 17.23
CA GLU A 39 -28.07 -4.97 16.72
C GLU A 39 -27.60 -6.33 16.15
N ARG A 40 -26.28 -6.59 16.14
CA ARG A 40 -25.67 -7.82 15.59
C ARG A 40 -26.03 -8.08 14.11
N GLN A 41 -26.26 -7.01 13.34
CA GLN A 41 -26.68 -7.14 11.94
C GLN A 41 -25.57 -7.66 11.01
N TRP A 42 -24.32 -7.40 11.36
CA TRP A 42 -23.15 -7.82 10.56
C TRP A 42 -22.61 -9.20 10.97
N GLU A 43 -23.03 -9.73 12.11
CA GLU A 43 -22.46 -10.93 12.72
C GLU A 43 -22.43 -12.14 11.76
N LEU A 44 -23.50 -12.32 11.00
CA LEU A 44 -23.63 -13.43 10.04
C LEU A 44 -22.68 -13.33 8.85
N ALA A 45 -22.18 -12.13 8.53
CA ALA A 45 -21.25 -11.88 7.42
C ALA A 45 -19.77 -11.85 7.85
N ILE A 46 -19.47 -11.86 9.15
CA ILE A 46 -18.09 -11.71 9.65
C ILE A 46 -17.17 -12.81 9.14
N GLY A 47 -17.67 -14.05 9.00
CA GLY A 47 -16.92 -15.15 8.42
C GLY A 47 -16.43 -14.86 7.00
N LEU A 48 -17.24 -14.17 6.20
CA LEU A 48 -16.88 -13.77 4.82
C LEU A 48 -15.82 -12.65 4.81
N PHE A 49 -15.89 -11.71 5.74
CA PHE A 49 -14.93 -10.61 5.84
C PHE A 49 -13.56 -11.05 6.38
N ARG A 50 -13.47 -12.08 7.20
CA ARG A 50 -12.19 -12.58 7.76
C ARG A 50 -11.17 -12.95 6.70
N GLN A 51 -11.61 -13.53 5.59
CA GLN A 51 -10.70 -13.91 4.50
C GLN A 51 -10.12 -12.70 3.79
N ALA A 52 -10.93 -11.67 3.60
CA ALA A 52 -10.52 -10.43 2.94
C ALA A 52 -9.78 -9.47 3.89
N MET A 53 -9.93 -9.66 5.21
CA MET A 53 -9.32 -8.83 6.25
C MET A 53 -8.59 -9.70 7.28
N PRO A 54 -7.32 -10.07 7.05
CA PRO A 54 -6.53 -10.88 7.99
C PRO A 54 -6.38 -10.25 9.39
N ASN A 55 -6.54 -8.92 9.48
CA ASN A 55 -6.47 -8.15 10.74
C ASN A 55 -7.83 -8.00 11.44
N LEU A 56 -8.87 -8.68 10.99
CA LEU A 56 -10.18 -8.66 11.65
C LEU A 56 -10.16 -9.55 12.88
N LEU A 57 -10.44 -8.94 14.04
CA LEU A 57 -10.61 -9.59 15.33
C LEU A 57 -12.06 -9.41 15.78
N THR A 58 -12.61 -10.39 16.48
CA THR A 58 -14.02 -10.37 16.94
C THR A 58 -14.09 -10.44 18.47
N LEU A 59 -14.94 -9.61 19.07
CA LEU A 59 -15.26 -9.71 20.49
C LEU A 59 -16.23 -10.90 20.72
N GLY A 60 -15.90 -11.79 21.63
CA GLY A 60 -16.74 -12.93 21.94
C GLY A 60 -16.06 -13.98 22.80
N THR A 61 -16.59 -15.21 22.78
CA THR A 61 -15.95 -16.37 23.42
C THR A 61 -14.62 -16.68 22.73
N TYR A 62 -13.61 -17.06 23.51
CA TYR A 62 -12.29 -17.37 22.99
C TYR A 62 -12.32 -18.52 21.97
N ASP A 63 -11.85 -18.20 20.77
CA ASP A 63 -11.63 -19.15 19.69
C ASP A 63 -10.52 -18.60 18.78
N LEU A 64 -9.39 -19.28 18.77
CA LEU A 64 -8.19 -18.86 18.05
C LEU A 64 -8.38 -18.95 16.53
N GLU A 65 -9.04 -19.99 16.04
CA GLU A 65 -9.25 -20.20 14.61
C GLU A 65 -10.09 -19.09 13.99
N SER A 66 -11.15 -18.70 14.67
CA SER A 66 -12.01 -17.59 14.26
C SER A 66 -11.54 -16.23 14.73
N ARG A 67 -10.34 -16.11 15.33
CA ARG A 67 -9.80 -14.88 15.90
C ARG A 67 -10.80 -14.11 16.75
N THR A 68 -11.52 -14.85 17.57
CA THR A 68 -12.54 -14.33 18.48
C THR A 68 -12.05 -14.45 19.91
N GLY A 69 -12.32 -13.46 20.74
CA GLY A 69 -11.97 -13.54 22.15
C GLY A 69 -12.51 -12.38 22.98
N PRO A 70 -12.41 -12.46 24.31
CA PRO A 70 -12.83 -11.39 25.22
C PRO A 70 -11.98 -10.13 25.02
N ALA A 71 -12.47 -8.99 25.51
CA ALA A 71 -11.82 -7.69 25.33
C ALA A 71 -10.34 -7.67 25.75
N ILE A 72 -9.98 -8.38 26.82
CA ILE A 72 -8.58 -8.46 27.25
C ILE A 72 -7.71 -9.22 26.23
N TRP A 73 -8.24 -10.29 25.63
CA TRP A 73 -7.53 -11.04 24.59
C TRP A 73 -7.32 -10.19 23.35
N LEU A 74 -8.36 -9.44 22.92
CA LEU A 74 -8.23 -8.50 21.78
C LEU A 74 -7.11 -7.49 22.03
N LYS A 75 -7.03 -6.96 23.26
CA LYS A 75 -5.97 -6.03 23.64
C LYS A 75 -4.58 -6.67 23.60
N CYS A 76 -4.45 -7.91 24.07
CA CYS A 76 -3.19 -8.67 23.99
C CYS A 76 -2.80 -8.96 22.54
N ALA A 77 -3.75 -9.35 21.69
CA ALA A 77 -3.49 -9.58 20.26
C ALA A 77 -3.00 -8.30 19.57
N MET A 78 -3.64 -7.16 19.84
CA MET A 78 -3.22 -5.86 19.32
C MET A 78 -1.81 -5.44 19.80
N ALA A 79 -1.43 -5.84 20.99
CA ALA A 79 -0.11 -5.59 21.56
C ALA A 79 0.97 -6.57 21.06
N GLY A 80 0.63 -7.48 20.14
CA GLY A 80 1.55 -8.51 19.64
C GLY A 80 1.90 -9.61 20.65
N LEU A 81 1.11 -9.74 21.73
CA LEU A 81 1.33 -10.72 22.78
C LEU A 81 0.68 -12.08 22.49
N VAL A 82 0.06 -12.24 21.33
CA VAL A 82 -0.54 -13.48 20.84
C VAL A 82 0.14 -13.87 19.54
N PRO A 83 1.25 -14.64 19.60
CA PRO A 83 2.07 -14.95 18.41
C PRO A 83 1.32 -15.70 17.30
N GLU A 84 0.28 -16.44 17.67
CA GLU A 84 -0.57 -17.22 16.77
C GLU A 84 -1.49 -16.33 15.91
N VAL A 85 -1.62 -15.05 16.26
CA VAL A 85 -2.44 -14.06 15.53
C VAL A 85 -1.56 -12.87 15.15
N PRO A 86 -0.65 -13.04 14.19
CA PRO A 86 0.16 -11.93 13.70
C PRO A 86 -0.76 -10.91 13.00
N LEU A 87 -0.64 -9.64 13.40
CA LEU A 87 -1.40 -8.53 12.82
C LEU A 87 -0.45 -7.69 11.97
N ASN A 88 -0.80 -7.52 10.70
CA ASN A 88 -0.08 -6.66 9.77
C ASN A 88 -0.96 -5.43 9.49
N GLY A 89 -0.55 -4.27 9.98
CA GLY A 89 -1.31 -3.01 9.87
C GLY A 89 -2.36 -2.82 10.98
N VAL A 90 -3.25 -1.86 10.79
CA VAL A 90 -4.26 -1.47 11.79
C VAL A 90 -5.33 -2.56 11.93
N PRO A 91 -5.53 -3.13 13.12
CA PRO A 91 -6.57 -4.15 13.33
C PRO A 91 -7.98 -3.55 13.26
N VAL A 92 -8.91 -4.34 12.74
CA VAL A 92 -10.34 -4.05 12.78
C VAL A 92 -10.95 -4.89 13.89
N LEU A 93 -11.60 -4.26 14.88
CA LEU A 93 -12.25 -4.92 16.00
C LEU A 93 -13.77 -4.92 15.79
N TYR A 94 -14.33 -6.05 15.40
CA TYR A 94 -15.77 -6.24 15.34
C TYR A 94 -16.33 -6.49 16.74
N LEU A 95 -17.32 -5.68 17.14
CA LEU A 95 -17.87 -5.64 18.51
C LEU A 95 -19.38 -5.94 18.49
N PRO A 96 -19.78 -7.23 18.37
CA PRO A 96 -21.18 -7.61 18.32
C PRO A 96 -21.87 -7.32 19.67
N GLY A 97 -23.09 -6.74 19.61
CA GLY A 97 -23.90 -6.40 20.79
C GLY A 97 -23.39 -5.17 21.55
N VAL A 98 -22.35 -4.51 21.10
CA VAL A 98 -21.75 -3.33 21.73
C VAL A 98 -22.04 -2.09 20.89
N SER A 99 -22.50 -1.02 21.52
CA SER A 99 -22.66 0.28 20.90
C SER A 99 -21.45 1.17 21.17
N ARG A 100 -21.25 2.17 20.31
CA ARG A 100 -20.24 3.22 20.54
C ARG A 100 -20.44 3.92 21.91
N ALA A 101 -21.68 4.09 22.35
CA ALA A 101 -21.99 4.75 23.60
C ALA A 101 -21.44 4.00 24.82
N GLU A 102 -21.41 2.67 24.80
CA GLU A 102 -20.88 1.83 25.87
C GLU A 102 -19.37 1.94 26.05
N LEU A 103 -18.66 2.39 25.03
CA LEU A 103 -17.20 2.62 25.08
C LEU A 103 -16.83 4.10 25.32
N ARG A 104 -17.80 5.01 25.38
CA ARG A 104 -17.56 6.46 25.42
C ARG A 104 -16.96 7.00 26.71
N ALA A 105 -17.21 6.35 27.83
CA ALA A 105 -16.71 6.79 29.11
C ALA A 105 -16.18 5.60 29.90
N ILE A 106 -14.92 5.67 30.31
CA ILE A 106 -14.24 4.59 31.06
C ILE A 106 -15.00 4.26 32.33
N GLU A 107 -15.54 5.29 33.00
CA GLU A 107 -16.25 5.16 34.29
C GLU A 107 -17.58 4.40 34.15
N SER A 108 -18.26 4.50 33.04
CA SER A 108 -19.55 3.84 32.75
C SER A 108 -19.43 2.63 31.82
N CYS A 109 -18.22 2.32 31.38
CA CYS A 109 -17.94 1.19 30.50
C CYS A 109 -18.21 -0.13 31.26
N PRO A 110 -18.96 -1.08 30.68
CA PRO A 110 -19.12 -2.41 31.24
C PRO A 110 -17.77 -3.06 31.56
N ARG A 111 -17.70 -3.78 32.69
CA ARG A 111 -16.41 -4.32 33.19
C ARG A 111 -15.70 -5.23 32.19
N ASP A 112 -16.44 -6.00 31.45
CA ASP A 112 -15.95 -6.91 30.40
C ASP A 112 -15.40 -6.16 29.20
N LEU A 113 -15.81 -4.92 28.95
CA LEU A 113 -15.34 -4.06 27.85
C LEU A 113 -14.22 -3.07 28.28
N GLN A 114 -13.98 -2.89 29.58
CA GLN A 114 -12.99 -1.93 30.08
C GLN A 114 -11.60 -2.06 29.44
N PRO A 115 -11.07 -3.25 29.10
CA PRO A 115 -9.79 -3.37 28.41
C PRO A 115 -9.74 -2.62 27.06
N LEU A 116 -10.89 -2.40 26.41
CA LEU A 116 -11.00 -1.68 25.12
C LEU A 116 -11.37 -0.20 25.29
N ALA A 117 -11.71 0.25 26.51
CA ALA A 117 -12.23 1.61 26.73
C ALA A 117 -11.25 2.71 26.31
N GLU A 118 -9.94 2.49 26.42
CA GLU A 118 -8.94 3.47 25.98
C GLU A 118 -8.92 3.69 24.45
N LEU A 119 -9.43 2.72 23.68
CA LEU A 119 -9.46 2.81 22.22
C LEU A 119 -10.42 3.89 21.71
N GLN A 120 -11.32 4.40 22.55
CA GLN A 120 -12.09 5.61 22.21
C GLN A 120 -11.19 6.82 21.87
N TYR A 121 -9.97 6.88 22.44
CA TYR A 121 -9.01 7.97 22.23
C TYR A 121 -7.92 7.63 21.22
N ARG A 122 -7.58 6.35 21.08
CA ARG A 122 -6.48 5.87 20.24
C ARG A 122 -6.94 5.13 19.00
N GLY A 123 -8.19 4.70 18.96
CA GLY A 123 -8.82 4.05 17.82
C GLY A 123 -9.74 4.99 17.06
N VAL A 124 -10.24 4.50 15.94
CA VAL A 124 -11.25 5.17 15.12
C VAL A 124 -12.50 4.32 15.08
N PHE A 125 -13.65 4.91 15.39
CA PHE A 125 -14.93 4.22 15.22
C PHE A 125 -15.35 4.24 13.75
N TRP A 126 -15.59 3.06 13.19
CA TRP A 126 -16.32 2.96 11.93
C TRP A 126 -17.81 3.23 12.21
N SER A 127 -18.17 4.48 12.13
CA SER A 127 -19.49 5.00 12.47
C SER A 127 -19.92 6.09 11.50
N GLN A 128 -21.22 6.37 11.48
CA GLN A 128 -21.78 7.47 10.69
C GLN A 128 -21.22 8.83 11.14
N VAL A 129 -21.29 9.83 10.28
CA VAL A 129 -20.81 11.20 10.56
C VAL A 129 -21.50 11.79 11.81
N ASN A 130 -22.79 11.45 12.03
CA ASN A 130 -23.54 11.84 13.23
C ASN A 130 -23.17 11.04 14.50
N GLY A 131 -22.23 10.11 14.40
CA GLY A 131 -21.75 9.29 15.49
C GLY A 131 -22.62 8.07 15.84
N LYS A 132 -23.66 7.77 15.06
CA LYS A 132 -24.43 6.52 15.19
C LYS A 132 -23.62 5.35 14.61
N ASP A 133 -23.86 4.16 15.11
CA ASP A 133 -23.25 2.95 14.58
C ASP A 133 -23.77 2.66 13.16
N TRP A 134 -22.92 2.09 12.30
CA TRP A 134 -23.35 1.65 10.99
C TRP A 134 -24.23 0.41 11.07
N THR A 135 -25.53 0.59 10.83
CA THR A 135 -26.39 -0.54 10.45
C THR A 135 -26.20 -0.83 8.95
N LEU A 136 -26.56 -2.03 8.50
CA LEU A 136 -26.47 -2.40 7.10
C LEU A 136 -27.27 -1.42 6.22
N SER A 137 -28.54 -1.15 6.58
CA SER A 137 -29.39 -0.23 5.85
C SER A 137 -28.83 1.19 5.83
N ALA A 138 -28.32 1.68 6.97
CA ALA A 138 -27.73 3.01 7.05
C ALA A 138 -26.47 3.13 6.16
N PHE A 139 -25.60 2.09 6.14
CA PHE A 139 -24.42 2.10 5.28
C PHE A 139 -24.78 2.12 3.80
N LEU A 140 -25.78 1.34 3.39
CA LEU A 140 -26.24 1.33 2.01
C LEU A 140 -26.88 2.67 1.61
N ALA A 141 -27.73 3.25 2.47
CA ALA A 141 -28.54 4.42 2.13
C ALA A 141 -27.82 5.75 2.33
N SER A 142 -26.93 5.85 3.33
CA SER A 142 -26.29 7.13 3.64
C SER A 142 -25.37 7.60 2.52
N LYS A 143 -25.50 8.88 2.16
CA LYS A 143 -24.59 9.57 1.24
C LYS A 143 -23.32 10.06 1.94
N ASN A 144 -23.36 10.14 3.27
CA ASN A 144 -22.27 10.64 4.10
C ASN A 144 -21.46 9.47 4.68
N GLY A 145 -20.43 9.05 3.97
CA GLY A 145 -19.58 7.93 4.40
C GLY A 145 -20.15 6.54 4.14
N GLY A 146 -21.37 6.43 3.57
CA GLY A 146 -21.98 5.21 3.06
C GLY A 146 -22.02 5.21 1.53
N LEU A 147 -22.93 4.39 0.94
CA LEU A 147 -22.97 4.17 -0.50
C LEU A 147 -23.96 5.05 -1.25
N GLY A 148 -24.86 5.76 -0.54
CA GLY A 148 -25.86 6.64 -1.13
C GLY A 148 -26.89 5.94 -2.02
N LEU A 149 -27.18 4.66 -1.75
CA LEU A 149 -28.13 3.84 -2.50
C LEU A 149 -29.56 4.14 -2.02
N ASP A 150 -30.52 3.97 -2.93
CA ASP A 150 -31.95 4.13 -2.60
C ASP A 150 -32.45 2.82 -1.95
N VAL A 151 -32.66 2.84 -0.62
CA VAL A 151 -33.07 1.68 0.18
C VAL A 151 -34.40 1.98 0.85
N ALA A 152 -35.42 1.14 0.59
CA ALA A 152 -36.70 1.26 1.29
C ALA A 152 -36.56 0.98 2.79
N GLN A 153 -37.26 1.77 3.62
CA GLN A 153 -37.08 1.75 5.08
C GLN A 153 -38.13 0.88 5.81
N ASP A 154 -38.95 0.15 5.07
CA ASP A 154 -39.97 -0.73 5.66
C ASP A 154 -39.35 -1.98 6.30
N LYS A 155 -40.09 -2.57 7.25
CA LYS A 155 -39.64 -3.73 8.04
C LYS A 155 -39.32 -4.94 7.15
N ALA A 156 -40.11 -5.19 6.09
CA ALA A 156 -39.89 -6.32 5.19
C ALA A 156 -38.55 -6.18 4.44
N THR A 157 -38.18 -4.95 4.05
CA THR A 157 -36.87 -4.64 3.43
C THR A 157 -35.73 -4.87 4.41
N GLN A 158 -35.88 -4.47 5.69
CA GLN A 158 -34.85 -4.70 6.70
C GLN A 158 -34.61 -6.22 6.96
N GLU A 159 -35.68 -6.99 7.03
CA GLU A 159 -35.60 -8.46 7.18
C GLU A 159 -34.95 -9.10 5.94
N ALA A 160 -35.33 -8.69 4.74
CA ALA A 160 -34.77 -9.19 3.49
C ALA A 160 -33.29 -8.79 3.32
N LEU A 161 -32.88 -7.61 3.78
CA LEU A 161 -31.47 -7.19 3.82
C LEU A 161 -30.63 -8.11 4.71
N GLY A 162 -31.13 -8.46 5.90
CA GLY A 162 -30.47 -9.40 6.80
C GLY A 162 -30.30 -10.77 6.16
N GLN A 163 -31.36 -11.30 5.52
CA GLN A 163 -31.33 -12.57 4.80
C GLN A 163 -30.35 -12.56 3.63
N ALA A 164 -30.36 -11.49 2.83
CA ALA A 164 -29.47 -11.32 1.69
C ALA A 164 -28.00 -11.17 2.10
N LEU A 165 -27.72 -10.54 3.25
CA LEU A 165 -26.41 -10.47 3.83
C LEU A 165 -25.94 -11.83 4.34
N GLN A 166 -26.78 -12.54 5.07
CA GLN A 166 -26.50 -13.88 5.59
C GLN A 166 -26.20 -14.88 4.47
N ALA A 167 -26.98 -14.82 3.40
CA ALA A 167 -26.77 -15.63 2.21
C ALA A 167 -25.54 -15.19 1.40
N GLY A 168 -24.93 -14.04 1.74
CA GLY A 168 -23.79 -13.43 1.01
C GLY A 168 -24.18 -12.82 -0.35
N VAL A 169 -25.42 -13.06 -0.87
CA VAL A 169 -25.87 -12.56 -2.19
C VAL A 169 -25.73 -11.06 -2.33
N LEU A 170 -25.93 -10.33 -1.24
CA LEU A 170 -25.82 -8.88 -1.22
C LEU A 170 -24.37 -8.45 -1.41
N LEU A 171 -23.42 -9.15 -0.82
CA LEU A 171 -21.98 -8.83 -0.90
C LEU A 171 -21.41 -9.05 -2.31
N ASP A 172 -21.99 -9.95 -3.07
CA ASP A 172 -21.60 -10.29 -4.43
C ASP A 172 -22.25 -9.38 -5.49
N CYS A 173 -23.17 -8.49 -5.09
CA CYS A 173 -23.75 -7.52 -5.99
C CYS A 173 -22.68 -6.50 -6.41
N ARG A 174 -22.65 -6.16 -7.70
CA ARG A 174 -21.85 -5.04 -8.21
C ARG A 174 -22.50 -3.72 -7.82
N LEU A 175 -21.70 -2.72 -7.46
CA LEU A 175 -22.26 -1.41 -7.08
C LEU A 175 -23.11 -0.78 -8.20
N ASP A 176 -22.76 -1.01 -9.47
CA ASP A 176 -23.55 -0.47 -10.58
C ASP A 176 -24.90 -1.14 -10.72
N ASP A 177 -25.04 -2.41 -10.33
CA ASP A 177 -26.32 -3.12 -10.30
C ASP A 177 -27.24 -2.63 -9.18
N LEU A 178 -26.67 -2.01 -8.13
CA LEU A 178 -27.39 -1.43 -6.99
C LEU A 178 -27.80 0.02 -7.24
N LYS A 179 -27.08 0.74 -8.11
CA LYS A 179 -27.38 2.14 -8.44
C LYS A 179 -28.57 2.24 -9.41
N GLY A 180 -29.36 3.27 -9.24
CA GLY A 180 -30.48 3.58 -10.16
C GLY A 180 -31.72 2.73 -9.96
N ARG A 181 -31.79 1.94 -8.89
CA ARG A 181 -32.99 1.19 -8.47
C ARG A 181 -33.28 1.40 -6.98
N VAL A 182 -34.53 1.17 -6.61
CA VAL A 182 -34.93 1.10 -5.21
C VAL A 182 -34.62 -0.30 -4.70
N ILE A 183 -33.79 -0.41 -3.67
CA ILE A 183 -33.49 -1.67 -2.97
C ILE A 183 -34.65 -1.89 -1.99
N ASN A 184 -35.55 -2.79 -2.33
CA ASN A 184 -36.73 -3.13 -1.55
C ASN A 184 -36.80 -4.66 -1.27
N ALA A 185 -37.75 -5.06 -0.45
CA ALA A 185 -37.93 -6.48 -0.11
C ALA A 185 -38.12 -7.38 -1.34
N GLU A 186 -38.91 -6.94 -2.32
CA GLU A 186 -39.18 -7.71 -3.54
C GLU A 186 -37.88 -7.97 -4.33
N TRP A 187 -37.07 -6.95 -4.52
CA TRP A 187 -35.79 -7.09 -5.23
C TRP A 187 -34.79 -7.96 -4.44
N LEU A 188 -34.69 -7.76 -3.12
CA LEU A 188 -33.80 -8.57 -2.26
C LEU A 188 -34.22 -10.04 -2.25
N LEU A 189 -35.51 -10.34 -2.19
CA LEU A 189 -36.03 -11.68 -2.30
C LEU A 189 -35.77 -12.29 -3.69
N SER A 190 -35.75 -11.48 -4.76
CA SER A 190 -35.36 -11.96 -6.08
C SER A 190 -33.89 -12.35 -6.16
N LEU A 191 -33.01 -11.70 -5.38
CA LEU A 191 -31.60 -12.09 -5.24
C LEU A 191 -31.46 -13.41 -4.45
N LEU A 192 -32.34 -13.64 -3.48
CA LEU A 192 -32.40 -14.87 -2.71
C LEU A 192 -33.03 -16.02 -3.47
N ALA A 193 -33.70 -15.74 -4.62
CA ALA A 193 -34.22 -16.77 -5.48
C ALA A 193 -33.07 -17.60 -6.08
N PRO A 194 -33.28 -18.93 -6.31
CA PRO A 194 -32.22 -19.79 -6.83
C PRO A 194 -31.58 -19.27 -8.11
N ASN A 195 -30.33 -18.80 -8.00
CA ASN A 195 -29.48 -18.46 -9.14
C ASN A 195 -28.61 -19.69 -9.44
N PRO A 196 -28.82 -20.40 -10.56
CA PRO A 196 -28.17 -21.69 -10.78
C PRO A 196 -26.65 -21.66 -10.68
N THR A 197 -26.01 -20.58 -11.18
CA THR A 197 -24.55 -20.44 -11.17
C THR A 197 -24.02 -20.26 -9.76
N ARG A 198 -24.68 -19.42 -8.96
CA ARG A 198 -24.29 -19.15 -7.61
C ARG A 198 -24.72 -20.25 -6.65
N ASP A 199 -25.94 -20.75 -6.83
CA ASP A 199 -26.50 -21.81 -6.01
C ASP A 199 -25.64 -23.09 -6.12
N LEU A 200 -25.04 -23.34 -7.29
CA LEU A 200 -24.05 -24.39 -7.46
C LEU A 200 -22.83 -24.19 -6.56
N LEU A 201 -22.24 -22.98 -6.55
CA LEU A 201 -21.07 -22.67 -5.71
C LEU A 201 -21.43 -22.73 -4.23
N GLN A 202 -22.61 -22.22 -3.84
CA GLN A 202 -23.09 -22.27 -2.46
C GLN A 202 -23.30 -23.72 -1.99
N TRP A 203 -23.92 -24.54 -2.83
CA TRP A 203 -24.09 -25.95 -2.56
C TRP A 203 -22.75 -26.70 -2.54
N MET A 204 -21.85 -26.43 -3.46
CA MET A 204 -20.50 -27.02 -3.43
C MET A 204 -19.72 -26.61 -2.19
N ASN A 205 -19.91 -25.37 -1.72
CA ASN A 205 -19.23 -24.87 -0.54
C ASN A 205 -19.71 -25.55 0.75
N ASP A 206 -21.02 -25.71 0.93
CA ASP A 206 -21.63 -26.44 2.05
C ASP A 206 -22.95 -27.09 1.62
N PRO A 207 -22.93 -28.37 1.23
CA PRO A 207 -24.11 -29.07 0.76
C PRO A 207 -25.20 -29.22 1.82
N GLN A 208 -24.81 -29.37 3.10
CA GLN A 208 -25.77 -29.58 4.19
C GLN A 208 -26.46 -28.28 4.56
N ALA A 209 -25.69 -27.19 4.73
CA ALA A 209 -26.23 -25.88 5.03
C ALA A 209 -27.14 -25.38 3.89
N ALA A 210 -26.71 -25.54 2.63
CA ALA A 210 -27.51 -25.17 1.46
C ALA A 210 -28.84 -25.93 1.44
N ARG A 211 -28.83 -27.24 1.69
CA ARG A 211 -30.04 -28.06 1.74
C ARG A 211 -30.99 -27.64 2.86
N GLN A 212 -30.44 -27.34 4.03
CA GLN A 212 -31.23 -26.87 5.17
C GLN A 212 -31.84 -25.49 4.94
N GLN A 213 -31.05 -24.59 4.39
CA GLN A 213 -31.46 -23.21 4.13
C GLN A 213 -32.56 -23.13 3.06
N TRP A 214 -32.44 -23.91 2.00
CA TRP A 214 -33.40 -23.87 0.89
C TRP A 214 -34.68 -24.62 1.14
N GLY A 215 -34.69 -25.58 2.06
CA GLY A 215 -35.83 -26.44 2.29
C GLY A 215 -36.19 -27.31 1.07
N ASP A 216 -37.29 -28.03 1.15
CA ASP A 216 -37.63 -29.04 0.13
C ASP A 216 -37.96 -28.41 -1.26
N VAL A 217 -38.71 -27.31 -1.27
CA VAL A 217 -39.20 -26.68 -2.51
C VAL A 217 -38.06 -26.09 -3.33
N LEU A 218 -37.24 -25.26 -2.71
CA LEU A 218 -36.09 -24.62 -3.40
C LEU A 218 -35.03 -25.64 -3.77
N TRP A 219 -34.84 -26.69 -2.95
CA TRP A 219 -33.95 -27.80 -3.29
C TRP A 219 -34.38 -28.55 -4.55
N GLU A 220 -35.69 -28.81 -4.69
CA GLU A 220 -36.21 -29.46 -5.90
C GLU A 220 -35.97 -28.59 -7.13
N VAL A 221 -36.21 -27.28 -7.04
CA VAL A 221 -35.92 -26.32 -8.12
C VAL A 221 -34.45 -26.33 -8.49
N PHE A 222 -33.56 -26.25 -7.50
CA PHE A 222 -32.12 -26.34 -7.69
C PHE A 222 -31.70 -27.63 -8.38
N SER A 223 -32.18 -28.78 -7.88
CA SER A 223 -31.83 -30.08 -8.44
C SER A 223 -32.31 -30.26 -9.89
N LYS A 224 -33.50 -29.79 -10.23
CA LYS A 224 -34.01 -29.79 -11.59
C LYS A 224 -33.14 -28.92 -12.50
N ARG A 225 -32.75 -27.71 -12.05
CA ARG A 225 -31.88 -26.83 -12.83
C ARG A 225 -30.49 -27.43 -13.02
N CYS A 226 -29.91 -28.06 -12.01
CA CYS A 226 -28.63 -28.75 -12.13
C CYS A 226 -28.67 -29.78 -13.28
N LYS A 227 -29.74 -30.58 -13.35
CA LYS A 227 -29.92 -31.59 -14.43
C LYS A 227 -30.11 -30.95 -15.81
N MET A 228 -30.94 -29.92 -15.89
CA MET A 228 -31.28 -29.28 -17.18
C MET A 228 -30.19 -28.38 -17.70
N ASP A 229 -29.60 -27.56 -16.82
CA ASP A 229 -28.68 -26.50 -17.24
C ASP A 229 -27.23 -26.95 -17.22
N TYR A 230 -26.84 -27.79 -16.27
CA TYR A 230 -25.45 -28.19 -16.04
C TYR A 230 -25.18 -29.69 -16.26
N GLY A 231 -26.19 -30.44 -16.61
CA GLY A 231 -26.04 -31.84 -17.00
C GLY A 231 -25.55 -32.79 -15.91
N PHE A 232 -25.86 -32.49 -14.61
CA PHE A 232 -25.49 -33.33 -13.49
C PHE A 232 -26.58 -33.37 -12.43
N ASP A 233 -26.58 -34.45 -11.63
CA ASP A 233 -27.53 -34.66 -10.54
C ASP A 233 -26.80 -34.41 -9.21
N PRO A 234 -27.14 -33.34 -8.41
CA PRO A 234 -26.47 -33.05 -7.17
C PRO A 234 -26.61 -34.16 -6.11
N VAL A 235 -27.65 -35.02 -6.23
CA VAL A 235 -27.84 -36.12 -5.30
C VAL A 235 -27.08 -37.38 -5.74
N ALA A 236 -27.12 -37.71 -7.02
CA ALA A 236 -26.52 -38.93 -7.56
C ALA A 236 -25.00 -38.77 -7.79
N ASP A 237 -24.58 -37.63 -8.36
CA ASP A 237 -23.18 -37.40 -8.79
C ASP A 237 -22.33 -36.79 -7.67
N GLY A 238 -22.92 -36.01 -6.77
CA GLY A 238 -22.25 -35.41 -5.60
C GLY A 238 -21.32 -34.24 -5.93
N VAL A 239 -20.74 -33.65 -4.87
CA VAL A 239 -19.95 -32.40 -4.97
C VAL A 239 -18.62 -32.56 -5.70
N LEU A 240 -18.01 -33.75 -5.67
CA LEU A 240 -16.73 -33.98 -6.36
C LEU A 240 -16.89 -34.01 -7.87
N ALA A 241 -17.98 -34.58 -8.37
CA ALA A 241 -18.30 -34.56 -9.78
C ALA A 241 -18.60 -33.13 -10.27
N ALA A 242 -19.26 -32.31 -9.45
CA ALA A 242 -19.45 -30.90 -9.72
C ALA A 242 -18.11 -30.14 -9.75
N ALA A 243 -17.22 -30.42 -8.81
CA ALA A 243 -15.87 -29.81 -8.78
C ALA A 243 -15.04 -30.17 -10.02
N GLU A 244 -15.14 -31.42 -10.49
CA GLU A 244 -14.47 -31.84 -11.72
C GLU A 244 -14.98 -31.08 -12.96
N ARG A 245 -16.29 -30.85 -13.05
CA ARG A 245 -16.92 -30.07 -14.12
C ARG A 245 -16.54 -28.58 -14.03
N LEU A 246 -16.48 -28.04 -12.80
CA LEU A 246 -16.02 -26.69 -12.54
C LEU A 246 -14.56 -26.51 -12.99
N ALA A 247 -13.68 -27.46 -12.67
CA ALA A 247 -12.28 -27.43 -13.07
C ALA A 247 -12.11 -27.48 -14.59
N LYS A 248 -12.94 -28.26 -15.30
CA LYS A 248 -12.93 -28.31 -16.77
C LYS A 248 -13.48 -27.04 -17.41
N GLY A 249 -14.45 -26.40 -16.78
CA GLY A 249 -15.04 -25.15 -17.25
C GLY A 249 -15.84 -25.25 -18.57
N ASP A 250 -16.24 -26.44 -19.00
CA ASP A 250 -16.90 -26.67 -20.25
C ASP A 250 -18.34 -26.13 -20.27
N GLY A 251 -18.77 -25.55 -21.40
CA GLY A 251 -20.16 -25.13 -21.64
C GLY A 251 -20.65 -24.12 -20.57
N LYS A 252 -21.80 -24.42 -19.94
CA LYS A 252 -22.37 -23.54 -18.88
C LYS A 252 -21.52 -23.48 -17.61
N TRP A 253 -20.63 -24.46 -17.36
CA TRP A 253 -19.69 -24.44 -16.25
C TRP A 253 -18.65 -23.34 -16.37
N GLY A 254 -18.39 -22.84 -17.59
CA GLY A 254 -17.54 -21.67 -17.78
C GLY A 254 -18.04 -20.44 -17.04
N ALA A 255 -19.37 -20.20 -17.01
CA ALA A 255 -19.95 -19.11 -16.25
C ALA A 255 -19.80 -19.32 -14.72
N VAL A 256 -19.90 -20.57 -14.25
CA VAL A 256 -19.65 -20.92 -12.82
C VAL A 256 -18.19 -20.69 -12.46
N ALA A 257 -17.26 -21.08 -13.34
CA ALA A 257 -15.83 -20.86 -13.14
C ALA A 257 -15.47 -19.36 -13.12
N VAL A 258 -16.09 -18.54 -13.97
CA VAL A 258 -15.93 -17.08 -13.95
C VAL A 258 -16.44 -16.50 -12.63
N LEU A 259 -17.66 -16.88 -12.20
CA LEU A 259 -18.21 -16.42 -10.94
C LEU A 259 -17.34 -16.84 -9.74
N TYR A 260 -16.87 -18.09 -9.73
CA TYR A 260 -15.95 -18.56 -8.69
C TYR A 260 -14.65 -17.77 -8.68
N ARG A 261 -14.07 -17.48 -9.84
CA ARG A 261 -12.88 -16.65 -9.98
C ARG A 261 -13.06 -15.24 -9.41
N ASP A 262 -14.26 -14.68 -9.55
CA ASP A 262 -14.56 -13.33 -9.09
C ASP A 262 -14.98 -13.27 -7.61
N SER A 263 -15.41 -14.40 -7.03
CA SER A 263 -15.99 -14.48 -5.67
C SER A 263 -15.49 -15.66 -4.83
N PHE A 264 -14.29 -16.18 -5.11
CA PHE A 264 -13.73 -17.37 -4.45
C PHE A 264 -13.67 -17.24 -2.91
N ALA A 265 -13.46 -16.02 -2.40
CA ALA A 265 -13.43 -15.75 -0.97
C ALA A 265 -14.76 -16.08 -0.26
N SER A 266 -15.89 -16.00 -1.00
CA SER A 266 -17.21 -16.37 -0.50
C SER A 266 -17.45 -17.89 -0.48
N PHE A 267 -16.60 -18.69 -1.13
CA PHE A 267 -16.76 -20.12 -1.30
C PHE A 267 -15.48 -20.91 -0.97
N PRO A 268 -14.96 -20.78 0.28
CA PRO A 268 -13.64 -21.33 0.64
C PRO A 268 -13.55 -22.86 0.50
N GLN A 269 -14.65 -23.60 0.75
CA GLN A 269 -14.65 -25.07 0.67
C GLN A 269 -14.57 -25.58 -0.77
N VAL A 270 -14.92 -24.77 -1.77
CA VAL A 270 -14.79 -25.14 -3.18
C VAL A 270 -13.33 -25.38 -3.54
N PHE A 271 -12.40 -24.57 -3.01
CA PHE A 271 -10.96 -24.82 -3.16
C PHE A 271 -10.55 -26.18 -2.61
N ALA A 272 -11.05 -26.54 -1.41
CA ALA A 272 -10.76 -27.83 -0.81
C ALA A 272 -11.32 -29.02 -1.61
N LEU A 273 -12.41 -28.82 -2.37
CA LEU A 273 -12.91 -29.83 -3.32
C LEU A 273 -12.01 -29.95 -4.53
N LEU A 274 -11.63 -28.83 -5.15
CA LEU A 274 -10.72 -28.79 -6.30
C LEU A 274 -9.37 -29.40 -5.97
N SER A 275 -8.88 -29.22 -4.73
CA SER A 275 -7.64 -29.81 -4.24
C SER A 275 -7.67 -31.33 -4.10
N LYS A 276 -8.85 -31.98 -4.14
CA LYS A 276 -9.00 -33.45 -4.13
C LYS A 276 -9.01 -34.07 -5.53
N LEU A 277 -9.10 -33.25 -6.56
CA LEU A 277 -9.17 -33.74 -7.93
C LEU A 277 -7.78 -34.22 -8.40
N GLN A 278 -7.79 -34.97 -9.48
CA GLN A 278 -6.56 -35.27 -10.23
C GLN A 278 -6.62 -34.54 -11.57
N PRO A 279 -5.60 -33.75 -11.92
CA PRO A 279 -5.55 -33.16 -13.25
C PRO A 279 -5.51 -34.26 -14.31
N PRO A 280 -6.10 -34.03 -15.47
CA PRO A 280 -6.10 -35.02 -16.55
C PRO A 280 -4.67 -35.28 -17.01
N GLN A 281 -4.39 -36.53 -17.40
CA GLN A 281 -3.09 -36.87 -17.97
C GLN A 281 -2.91 -36.10 -19.29
N GLN A 282 -1.84 -35.37 -19.39
CA GLN A 282 -1.50 -34.57 -20.56
C GLN A 282 -0.64 -35.38 -21.53
N GLY A 283 -0.86 -35.14 -22.82
CA GLY A 283 0.03 -35.63 -23.86
C GLY A 283 1.32 -34.81 -23.97
N LEU A 284 2.00 -34.94 -25.12
CA LEU A 284 3.23 -34.18 -25.43
C LEU A 284 3.05 -32.65 -25.42
N PHE A 285 1.82 -32.17 -25.59
CA PHE A 285 1.46 -30.73 -25.59
C PHE A 285 0.37 -30.52 -24.54
N PRO A 286 0.73 -30.07 -23.32
CA PRO A 286 -0.24 -29.79 -22.27
C PRO A 286 -1.22 -28.69 -22.67
N ASP A 287 -2.51 -28.94 -22.46
CA ASP A 287 -3.54 -27.91 -22.57
C ASP A 287 -3.56 -27.07 -21.29
N GLN A 288 -2.94 -25.90 -21.37
CA GLN A 288 -2.77 -25.00 -20.23
C GLN A 288 -4.10 -24.38 -19.77
N ASP A 289 -5.04 -24.16 -20.69
CA ASP A 289 -6.35 -23.63 -20.36
C ASP A 289 -7.12 -24.65 -19.50
N LEU A 290 -7.08 -25.92 -19.89
CA LEU A 290 -7.65 -27.01 -19.10
C LEU A 290 -6.96 -27.16 -17.74
N LEU A 291 -5.63 -27.09 -17.70
CA LEU A 291 -4.84 -27.20 -16.45
C LEU A 291 -5.10 -26.04 -15.48
N SER A 292 -5.50 -24.87 -15.98
CA SER A 292 -5.77 -23.68 -15.17
C SER A 292 -6.86 -23.88 -14.12
N GLY A 293 -7.77 -24.84 -14.32
CA GLY A 293 -8.83 -25.20 -13.39
C GLY A 293 -8.40 -26.11 -12.22
N TYR A 294 -7.16 -26.64 -12.24
CA TYR A 294 -6.68 -27.62 -11.27
C TYR A 294 -5.58 -27.02 -10.37
N PRO A 295 -5.82 -26.85 -9.04
CA PRO A 295 -4.80 -26.34 -8.14
C PRO A 295 -3.55 -27.23 -8.09
N GLN A 296 -3.68 -28.54 -8.28
CA GLN A 296 -2.55 -29.48 -8.32
C GLN A 296 -1.59 -29.22 -9.49
N ALA A 297 -2.12 -28.79 -10.64
CA ALA A 297 -1.29 -28.38 -11.78
C ALA A 297 -0.47 -27.12 -11.42
N ASN A 298 -1.07 -26.20 -10.68
CA ASN A 298 -0.35 -25.04 -10.16
C ASN A 298 0.70 -25.43 -9.12
N GLU A 299 0.39 -26.31 -8.16
CA GLU A 299 1.35 -26.81 -7.17
C GLU A 299 2.54 -27.50 -7.82
N GLN A 300 2.30 -28.34 -8.82
CA GLN A 300 3.35 -28.99 -9.60
C GLN A 300 4.20 -27.94 -10.34
N GLY A 301 3.55 -26.93 -10.95
CA GLY A 301 4.25 -25.84 -11.59
C GLY A 301 5.09 -24.99 -10.62
N GLU A 302 4.57 -24.69 -9.40
CA GLU A 302 5.34 -24.01 -8.37
C GLU A 302 6.54 -24.86 -7.89
N ALA A 303 6.35 -26.16 -7.73
CA ALA A 303 7.42 -27.06 -7.33
C ALA A 303 8.51 -27.18 -8.42
N ALA A 304 8.12 -27.29 -9.70
CA ALA A 304 9.04 -27.31 -10.83
C ALA A 304 9.82 -25.99 -10.94
N LEU A 305 9.12 -24.86 -10.80
CA LEU A 305 9.73 -23.54 -10.83
C LEU A 305 10.69 -23.33 -9.66
N ARG A 306 10.32 -23.75 -8.45
CA ARG A 306 11.21 -23.72 -7.28
C ARG A 306 12.49 -24.49 -7.53
N TYR A 307 12.39 -25.68 -8.10
CA TYR A 307 13.56 -26.48 -8.47
C TYR A 307 14.44 -25.78 -9.51
N ALA A 308 13.84 -25.24 -10.58
CA ALA A 308 14.56 -24.54 -11.64
C ALA A 308 15.29 -23.28 -11.13
N LEU A 309 14.63 -22.48 -10.28
CA LEU A 309 15.22 -21.28 -9.67
C LEU A 309 16.35 -21.65 -8.70
N SER A 310 16.16 -22.69 -7.88
CA SER A 310 17.20 -23.17 -6.96
C SER A 310 18.43 -23.68 -7.69
N ALA A 311 18.28 -24.30 -8.86
CA ALA A 311 19.38 -24.78 -9.69
C ALA A 311 20.28 -23.65 -10.21
N CYS A 312 19.77 -22.40 -10.27
CA CYS A 312 20.55 -21.24 -10.66
C CYS A 312 21.77 -21.01 -9.74
N ALA A 313 21.72 -21.48 -8.49
CA ALA A 313 22.85 -21.35 -7.54
C ALA A 313 24.18 -21.91 -8.05
N SER A 314 24.16 -22.90 -8.98
CA SER A 314 25.34 -23.49 -9.58
C SER A 314 25.70 -22.97 -10.98
N MET A 315 24.97 -21.93 -11.45
CA MET A 315 25.13 -21.39 -12.80
C MET A 315 25.92 -20.08 -12.78
N ASP A 316 26.61 -19.79 -13.87
CA ASP A 316 27.10 -18.45 -14.16
C ASP A 316 25.95 -17.52 -14.58
N ALA A 317 26.17 -16.23 -14.56
CA ALA A 317 25.13 -15.23 -14.85
C ALA A 317 24.45 -15.40 -16.24
N PRO A 318 25.17 -15.64 -17.35
CA PRO A 318 24.54 -15.90 -18.65
C PRO A 318 23.62 -17.12 -18.66
N ARG A 319 24.04 -18.23 -18.03
CA ARG A 319 23.24 -19.46 -17.95
C ARG A 319 22.03 -19.28 -17.05
N ALA A 320 22.19 -18.62 -15.90
CA ALA A 320 21.08 -18.33 -15.00
C ALA A 320 20.02 -17.44 -15.67
N ARG A 321 20.43 -16.39 -16.40
CA ARG A 321 19.51 -15.56 -17.19
C ARG A 321 18.75 -16.38 -18.24
N ALA A 322 19.43 -17.23 -18.98
CA ALA A 322 18.78 -18.09 -19.97
C ALA A 322 17.78 -19.07 -19.32
N ALA A 323 18.12 -19.66 -18.17
CA ALA A 323 17.25 -20.56 -17.42
C ALA A 323 15.99 -19.84 -16.90
N VAL A 324 16.13 -18.64 -16.35
CA VAL A 324 14.99 -17.82 -15.88
C VAL A 324 14.08 -17.43 -17.03
N LEU A 325 14.62 -17.00 -18.18
CA LEU A 325 13.82 -16.67 -19.36
C LEU A 325 13.12 -17.89 -19.98
N ALA A 326 13.74 -19.07 -19.92
CA ALA A 326 13.09 -20.30 -20.32
C ALA A 326 11.95 -20.68 -19.38
N ALA A 327 12.14 -20.54 -18.06
CA ALA A 327 11.12 -20.74 -17.05
C ALA A 327 9.95 -19.75 -17.23
N GLU A 328 10.23 -18.48 -17.55
CA GLU A 328 9.19 -17.47 -17.83
C GLU A 328 8.33 -17.88 -19.02
N LYS A 329 8.92 -18.37 -20.08
CA LYS A 329 8.20 -18.87 -21.26
C LYS A 329 7.30 -20.06 -20.91
N GLU A 330 7.70 -20.93 -19.99
CA GLU A 330 6.96 -22.12 -19.60
C GLU A 330 5.87 -21.82 -18.55
N HIS A 331 6.19 -21.02 -17.53
CA HIS A 331 5.35 -20.85 -16.35
C HIS A 331 4.65 -19.49 -16.27
N GLY A 332 5.03 -18.51 -17.10
CA GLY A 332 4.56 -17.13 -16.99
C GLY A 332 3.05 -16.95 -17.08
N GLN A 333 2.38 -17.76 -17.90
CA GLN A 333 0.92 -17.73 -18.06
C GLN A 333 0.16 -18.10 -16.76
N ARG A 334 0.76 -18.84 -15.82
CA ARG A 334 0.13 -19.19 -14.53
C ARG A 334 -0.22 -17.98 -13.67
N ARG A 335 0.38 -16.81 -13.93
CA ARG A 335 -0.02 -15.55 -13.29
C ARG A 335 -1.45 -15.12 -13.58
N ALA A 336 -1.99 -15.53 -14.71
CA ALA A 336 -3.39 -15.26 -15.08
C ALA A 336 -4.38 -16.25 -14.45
N TRP A 337 -3.92 -17.34 -13.87
CA TRP A 337 -4.76 -18.33 -13.25
C TRP A 337 -5.37 -17.80 -11.94
N LEU A 338 -6.51 -18.38 -11.53
CA LEU A 338 -7.16 -18.06 -10.27
C LEU A 338 -6.19 -18.22 -9.07
N TRP A 339 -5.33 -19.22 -9.11
CA TRP A 339 -4.40 -19.57 -8.04
C TRP A 339 -3.42 -18.44 -7.72
N ALA A 340 -3.02 -17.66 -8.70
CA ALA A 340 -2.19 -16.47 -8.48
C ALA A 340 -2.96 -15.38 -7.71
N ARG A 341 -4.23 -15.14 -8.05
CA ARG A 341 -5.11 -14.21 -7.31
C ARG A 341 -5.39 -14.66 -5.88
N MET A 342 -5.38 -15.98 -5.64
CA MET A 342 -5.49 -16.57 -4.30
C MET A 342 -4.17 -16.61 -3.52
N GLY A 343 -3.09 -16.07 -4.09
CA GLY A 343 -1.77 -16.12 -3.46
C GLY A 343 -1.09 -17.49 -3.49
N GLN A 344 -1.58 -18.43 -4.31
CA GLN A 344 -1.07 -19.80 -4.41
C GLN A 344 0.00 -19.97 -5.51
N SER A 345 0.43 -18.89 -6.15
CA SER A 345 1.43 -18.91 -7.22
C SER A 345 2.53 -17.85 -7.00
N PRO A 346 3.11 -17.75 -5.80
CA PRO A 346 4.07 -16.69 -5.49
C PRO A 346 5.30 -16.73 -6.39
N LEU A 347 5.79 -17.92 -6.76
CA LEU A 347 6.94 -18.04 -7.65
C LEU A 347 6.61 -17.67 -9.10
N ALA A 348 5.43 -18.02 -9.60
CA ALA A 348 5.02 -17.60 -10.93
C ALA A 348 4.86 -16.07 -11.02
N VAL A 349 4.45 -15.41 -9.92
CA VAL A 349 4.40 -13.94 -9.84
C VAL A 349 5.81 -13.37 -9.77
N ALA A 350 6.66 -13.87 -8.89
CA ALA A 350 8.05 -13.43 -8.74
C ALA A 350 8.86 -13.61 -10.04
N LEU A 351 8.53 -14.65 -10.83
CA LEU A 351 9.23 -14.98 -12.07
C LEU A 351 9.14 -13.85 -13.11
N ALA A 352 8.05 -13.09 -13.17
CA ALA A 352 7.98 -11.92 -14.05
C ALA A 352 9.11 -10.94 -13.76
N HIS A 353 9.30 -10.61 -12.49
CA HIS A 353 10.35 -9.69 -12.06
C HIS A 353 11.75 -10.32 -12.21
N LEU A 354 11.89 -11.61 -11.95
CA LEU A 354 13.17 -12.30 -12.23
C LEU A 354 13.51 -12.30 -13.73
N ALA A 355 12.51 -12.38 -14.61
CA ALA A 355 12.72 -12.24 -16.05
C ALA A 355 13.16 -10.83 -16.45
N GLU A 356 12.63 -9.79 -15.79
CA GLU A 356 13.10 -8.41 -15.93
C GLU A 356 14.54 -8.26 -15.43
N VAL A 357 14.89 -8.85 -14.26
CA VAL A 357 16.29 -8.92 -13.81
C VAL A 357 17.16 -9.60 -14.85
N ALA A 358 16.73 -10.73 -15.41
CA ALA A 358 17.50 -11.47 -16.42
C ALA A 358 17.70 -10.64 -17.70
N HIS A 359 16.71 -9.87 -18.10
CA HIS A 359 16.77 -9.01 -19.27
C HIS A 359 17.68 -7.81 -19.06
N HIS A 360 17.43 -7.04 -18.00
CA HIS A 360 18.15 -5.78 -17.77
C HIS A 360 19.57 -5.97 -17.26
N SER A 361 19.86 -7.00 -16.45
CA SER A 361 21.22 -7.31 -15.98
C SER A 361 22.16 -7.85 -17.06
N ALA A 362 21.63 -8.14 -18.25
CA ALA A 362 22.48 -8.48 -19.42
C ALA A 362 23.31 -7.29 -19.91
N VAL A 363 22.91 -6.06 -19.57
CA VAL A 363 23.56 -4.81 -19.96
C VAL A 363 24.12 -4.14 -18.71
N LEU A 364 25.34 -3.64 -18.81
CA LEU A 364 25.98 -2.87 -17.75
C LEU A 364 25.87 -1.36 -18.07
N PRO A 365 25.76 -0.50 -17.06
CA PRO A 365 25.86 0.95 -17.25
C PRO A 365 27.13 1.32 -18.00
N ILE A 366 27.00 2.22 -18.97
CA ILE A 366 28.08 2.63 -19.87
C ILE A 366 28.61 3.98 -19.39
N GLY A 367 29.94 4.11 -19.34
CA GLY A 367 30.62 5.36 -18.99
C GLY A 367 32.03 5.09 -18.48
N SER A 368 32.88 6.12 -18.55
CA SER A 368 34.23 6.15 -18.03
C SER A 368 34.41 7.07 -16.83
N THR A 369 33.42 7.95 -16.59
CA THR A 369 33.36 8.88 -15.47
C THR A 369 32.21 8.56 -14.54
N PRO A 370 32.25 8.98 -13.27
CA PRO A 370 31.14 8.79 -12.34
C PRO A 370 29.82 9.39 -12.86
N THR A 371 29.87 10.55 -13.52
CA THR A 371 28.69 11.23 -14.09
C THR A 371 28.07 10.44 -15.25
N GLU A 372 28.89 9.90 -16.16
CA GLU A 372 28.39 9.08 -17.28
C GLU A 372 27.75 7.79 -16.78
N LEU A 373 28.38 7.10 -15.81
CA LEU A 373 27.84 5.89 -15.19
C LEU A 373 26.51 6.18 -14.46
N ALA A 374 26.44 7.29 -13.74
CA ALA A 374 25.22 7.75 -13.07
C ALA A 374 24.09 8.03 -14.07
N SER A 375 24.41 8.72 -15.18
CA SER A 375 23.44 9.00 -16.25
C SER A 375 22.93 7.72 -16.92
N SER A 376 23.82 6.77 -17.23
CA SER A 376 23.44 5.48 -17.78
C SER A 376 22.58 4.65 -16.82
N TYR A 377 22.88 4.69 -15.54
CA TYR A 377 22.09 4.02 -14.50
C TYR A 377 20.69 4.64 -14.40
N GLN A 378 20.54 5.94 -14.41
CA GLN A 378 19.26 6.65 -14.40
C GLN A 378 18.37 6.30 -15.60
N GLN A 379 18.97 5.96 -16.75
CA GLN A 379 18.21 5.59 -17.95
C GLN A 379 17.63 4.18 -17.86
N THR A 380 18.42 3.21 -17.43
CA THR A 380 18.02 1.78 -17.48
C THR A 380 18.52 0.95 -16.31
N GLY A 381 19.65 1.29 -15.68
CA GLY A 381 20.27 0.46 -14.65
C GLY A 381 19.39 0.26 -13.41
N TRP A 382 18.64 1.28 -13.00
CA TRP A 382 17.74 1.22 -11.86
C TRP A 382 16.64 0.15 -11.99
N GLN A 383 16.28 -0.25 -13.21
CA GLN A 383 15.26 -1.28 -13.46
C GLN A 383 15.70 -2.65 -12.95
N VAL A 384 17.00 -2.93 -12.89
CA VAL A 384 17.53 -4.19 -12.34
C VAL A 384 17.27 -4.24 -10.82
N ASP A 385 17.55 -3.13 -10.12
CA ASP A 385 17.35 -3.01 -8.68
C ASP A 385 15.86 -3.08 -8.33
N HIS A 386 15.04 -2.38 -9.10
CA HIS A 386 13.58 -2.37 -8.97
C HIS A 386 12.99 -3.78 -9.14
N ALA A 387 13.37 -4.46 -10.21
CA ALA A 387 12.87 -5.81 -10.50
C ALA A 387 13.33 -6.82 -9.43
N ALA A 388 14.58 -6.72 -8.96
CA ALA A 388 15.09 -7.58 -7.88
C ALA A 388 14.29 -7.38 -6.58
N LEU A 389 13.98 -6.14 -6.23
CA LEU A 389 13.19 -5.81 -5.05
C LEU A 389 11.76 -6.37 -5.14
N HIS A 390 11.11 -6.20 -6.30
CA HIS A 390 9.77 -6.72 -6.53
C HIS A 390 9.71 -8.24 -6.57
N ALA A 391 10.74 -8.93 -7.10
CA ALA A 391 10.82 -10.38 -7.05
C ALA A 391 10.83 -10.90 -5.60
N LEU A 392 11.56 -10.22 -4.70
CA LEU A 392 11.59 -10.54 -3.27
C LEU A 392 10.26 -10.27 -2.57
N ALA A 393 9.55 -9.21 -2.98
CA ALA A 393 8.26 -8.85 -2.40
C ALA A 393 7.16 -9.90 -2.62
N CYS A 394 7.25 -10.68 -3.72
CA CYS A 394 6.24 -11.66 -4.09
C CYS A 394 6.23 -12.94 -3.24
N VAL A 395 7.33 -13.26 -2.53
CA VAL A 395 7.51 -14.56 -1.87
C VAL A 395 7.58 -14.43 -0.35
N HIS A 396 6.81 -15.26 0.36
CA HIS A 396 6.72 -15.24 1.83
C HIS A 396 7.32 -16.49 2.48
N ALA A 397 7.11 -17.66 1.86
CA ALA A 397 7.64 -18.90 2.38
C ALA A 397 9.17 -18.95 2.23
N LYS A 398 9.86 -19.45 3.27
CA LYS A 398 11.33 -19.51 3.26
C LYS A 398 11.87 -20.27 2.05
N VAL A 399 11.23 -21.39 1.69
CA VAL A 399 11.68 -22.22 0.57
C VAL A 399 11.58 -21.50 -0.79
N ASP A 400 10.58 -20.62 -0.95
CA ASP A 400 10.41 -19.82 -2.15
C ASP A 400 11.39 -18.65 -2.17
N LEU A 401 11.60 -18.02 -1.01
CA LEU A 401 12.62 -16.99 -0.85
C LEU A 401 14.03 -17.55 -1.16
N ASP A 402 14.37 -18.75 -0.68
CA ASP A 402 15.63 -19.39 -0.96
C ASP A 402 15.81 -19.66 -2.48
N ALA A 403 14.74 -20.05 -3.19
CA ALA A 403 14.76 -20.26 -4.63
C ALA A 403 14.94 -18.94 -5.41
N VAL A 404 14.17 -17.90 -5.08
CA VAL A 404 14.32 -16.55 -5.67
C VAL A 404 15.72 -16.00 -5.38
N SER A 405 16.21 -16.18 -4.15
CA SER A 405 17.56 -15.77 -3.74
C SER A 405 18.63 -16.43 -4.58
N SER A 406 18.50 -17.73 -4.88
CA SER A 406 19.44 -18.46 -5.73
C SER A 406 19.55 -17.86 -7.13
N ALA A 407 18.41 -17.52 -7.73
CA ALA A 407 18.37 -16.86 -9.05
C ALA A 407 18.97 -15.44 -8.99
N LEU A 408 18.60 -14.63 -7.98
CA LEU A 408 19.15 -13.28 -7.81
C LEU A 408 20.67 -13.31 -7.57
N ARG A 409 21.16 -14.20 -6.73
CA ARG A 409 22.60 -14.33 -6.49
C ARG A 409 23.37 -14.75 -7.75
N ALA A 410 22.76 -15.53 -8.62
CA ALA A 410 23.40 -15.94 -9.87
C ALA A 410 23.42 -14.83 -10.96
N MET A 411 22.43 -13.95 -10.99
CA MET A 411 22.26 -12.94 -12.04
C MET A 411 22.54 -11.52 -11.55
N TYR A 412 21.95 -11.13 -10.44
CA TYR A 412 21.95 -9.76 -9.93
C TYR A 412 23.24 -9.44 -9.16
N LEU A 413 23.74 -10.35 -8.31
CA LEU A 413 24.98 -10.10 -7.56
C LEU A 413 26.20 -9.84 -8.48
N PRO A 414 26.46 -10.63 -9.54
CA PRO A 414 27.56 -10.34 -10.47
C PRO A 414 27.39 -9.00 -11.21
N TRP A 415 26.15 -8.61 -11.51
CA TRP A 415 25.86 -7.32 -12.11
C TRP A 415 26.16 -6.17 -11.15
N LEU A 416 25.74 -6.30 -9.88
CA LEU A 416 26.07 -5.33 -8.83
C LEU A 416 27.58 -5.20 -8.62
N GLU A 417 28.32 -6.31 -8.57
CA GLU A 417 29.77 -6.32 -8.38
C GLU A 417 30.49 -5.61 -9.52
N GLU A 418 30.12 -5.90 -10.76
CA GLU A 418 30.74 -5.27 -11.93
C GLU A 418 30.42 -3.79 -12.02
N THR A 419 29.16 -3.39 -11.78
CA THR A 419 28.75 -1.98 -11.81
C THR A 419 29.42 -1.17 -10.69
N ALA A 420 29.51 -1.72 -9.48
CA ALA A 420 30.20 -1.10 -8.37
C ALA A 420 31.71 -0.98 -8.66
N SER A 421 32.34 -2.03 -9.19
CA SER A 421 33.76 -2.03 -9.55
C SER A 421 34.08 -0.96 -10.59
N ARG A 422 33.24 -0.78 -11.61
CA ARG A 422 33.38 0.29 -12.61
C ARG A 422 33.27 1.67 -12.00
N LEU A 423 32.26 1.89 -11.14
CA LEU A 423 32.13 3.17 -10.45
C LEU A 423 33.34 3.44 -9.56
N GLN A 424 33.81 2.46 -8.79
CA GLN A 424 34.98 2.58 -7.92
C GLN A 424 36.24 2.95 -8.72
N GLN A 425 36.45 2.36 -9.89
CA GLN A 425 37.53 2.73 -10.80
C GLN A 425 37.40 4.16 -11.34
N ALA A 426 36.20 4.54 -11.75
CA ALA A 426 35.90 5.90 -12.23
C ALA A 426 36.10 6.96 -11.14
N VAL A 427 35.61 6.69 -9.91
CA VAL A 427 35.79 7.56 -8.75
C VAL A 427 37.26 7.68 -8.38
N LYS A 428 38.03 6.59 -8.46
CA LYS A 428 39.48 6.59 -8.23
C LYS A 428 40.22 7.45 -9.28
N ALA A 429 39.83 7.33 -10.54
CA ALA A 429 40.43 8.11 -11.62
C ALA A 429 40.08 9.61 -11.52
N ALA A 430 38.86 9.94 -11.04
CA ALA A 430 38.40 11.32 -10.83
C ALA A 430 38.86 11.93 -9.50
N GLY A 431 39.42 11.15 -8.56
CA GLY A 431 39.83 11.61 -7.26
C GLY A 431 38.67 11.81 -6.26
N GLY A 432 37.46 11.36 -6.56
CA GLY A 432 36.26 11.46 -5.72
C GLY A 432 34.97 11.42 -6.53
N LEU A 433 33.84 11.53 -5.84
CA LEU A 433 32.54 11.75 -6.49
C LEU A 433 32.39 13.21 -6.95
N PRO A 434 31.55 13.47 -7.98
CA PRO A 434 31.22 14.83 -8.37
C PRO A 434 30.58 15.60 -7.21
N VAL A 435 31.15 16.76 -6.88
CA VAL A 435 30.59 17.65 -5.85
C VAL A 435 29.46 18.46 -6.47
N VAL A 436 28.29 18.41 -5.88
CA VAL A 436 27.15 19.24 -6.26
C VAL A 436 27.11 20.45 -5.31
N PRO A 437 27.09 21.69 -5.83
CA PRO A 437 26.99 22.89 -5.00
C PRO A 437 25.74 22.83 -4.11
N ALA A 438 25.86 23.37 -2.88
CA ALA A 438 24.71 23.55 -2.00
C ALA A 438 23.68 24.48 -2.67
N GLU A 439 22.45 24.02 -2.81
CA GLU A 439 21.38 24.81 -3.39
C GLU A 439 20.72 25.70 -2.33
N THR A 440 20.46 26.96 -2.69
CA THR A 440 19.64 27.87 -1.88
C THR A 440 18.15 27.48 -2.05
N LEU A 441 17.47 27.25 -0.95
CA LEU A 441 16.03 26.99 -0.98
C LEU A 441 15.26 28.27 -1.36
N ALA A 442 14.28 28.14 -2.23
CA ALA A 442 13.32 29.21 -2.49
C ALA A 442 12.30 29.33 -1.34
N ALA A 443 11.79 30.53 -1.10
CA ALA A 443 10.66 30.71 -0.18
C ALA A 443 9.44 29.90 -0.65
N GLY A 444 8.70 29.34 0.29
CA GLY A 444 7.57 28.45 0.01
C GLY A 444 7.98 27.00 -0.25
N THR A 445 9.23 26.63 0.02
CA THR A 445 9.74 25.26 -0.14
C THR A 445 9.92 24.56 1.22
N CYS A 446 9.33 23.39 1.38
CA CYS A 446 9.63 22.48 2.48
C CYS A 446 10.51 21.33 1.97
N MET A 447 11.69 21.14 2.57
CA MET A 447 12.50 19.95 2.35
C MET A 447 12.04 18.82 3.26
N VAL A 448 11.78 17.67 2.66
CA VAL A 448 11.45 16.42 3.35
C VAL A 448 12.65 15.49 3.20
N PHE A 449 13.31 15.22 4.29
CA PHE A 449 14.40 14.24 4.33
C PHE A 449 13.82 12.85 4.54
N VAL A 450 14.21 11.92 3.68
CA VAL A 450 13.84 10.49 3.76
C VAL A 450 15.14 9.70 3.82
N ASP A 451 15.44 9.13 4.99
CA ASP A 451 16.64 8.35 5.21
C ASP A 451 16.64 7.07 4.36
N GLY A 452 17.69 6.88 3.57
CA GLY A 452 17.86 5.70 2.75
C GLY A 452 16.89 5.57 1.57
N LEU A 453 16.47 6.67 0.93
CA LEU A 453 15.63 6.61 -0.26
C LEU A 453 16.48 6.26 -1.50
N ARG A 454 16.51 4.98 -1.89
CA ARG A 454 17.23 4.52 -3.08
C ARG A 454 16.55 4.99 -4.36
N TYR A 455 17.32 5.16 -5.44
CA TYR A 455 16.83 5.78 -6.68
C TYR A 455 15.64 5.05 -7.32
N ASP A 456 15.65 3.74 -7.41
CA ASP A 456 14.54 2.94 -7.94
C ASP A 456 13.26 3.04 -7.08
N VAL A 457 13.43 3.15 -5.78
CA VAL A 457 12.33 3.40 -4.83
C VAL A 457 11.76 4.82 -5.01
N ALA A 458 12.63 5.79 -5.30
CA ALA A 458 12.21 7.15 -5.60
C ALA A 458 11.43 7.25 -6.93
N VAL A 459 11.76 6.43 -7.94
CA VAL A 459 10.95 6.32 -9.17
C VAL A 459 9.53 5.84 -8.85
N LEU A 460 9.39 4.85 -7.97
CA LEU A 460 8.06 4.39 -7.51
C LEU A 460 7.33 5.49 -6.71
N LEU A 461 8.03 6.19 -5.83
CA LEU A 461 7.47 7.31 -5.08
C LEU A 461 7.01 8.44 -6.02
N GLN A 462 7.80 8.78 -7.05
CA GLN A 462 7.42 9.76 -8.08
C GLN A 462 6.09 9.38 -8.75
N GLN A 463 5.95 8.12 -9.17
CA GLN A 463 4.72 7.64 -9.81
C GLN A 463 3.50 7.79 -8.92
N ARG A 464 3.64 7.54 -7.62
CA ARG A 464 2.54 7.66 -6.65
C ARG A 464 2.19 9.12 -6.35
N LEU A 465 3.20 9.97 -6.21
CA LEU A 465 3.01 11.40 -5.96
C LEU A 465 2.47 12.16 -7.18
N ALA A 466 2.56 11.59 -8.39
CA ALA A 466 1.97 12.17 -9.59
C ALA A 466 0.44 12.37 -9.51
N ALA A 467 -0.24 11.67 -8.59
CA ALA A 467 -1.65 11.91 -8.30
C ALA A 467 -1.89 13.17 -7.45
N VAL A 468 -0.85 13.72 -6.80
CA VAL A 468 -0.94 14.81 -5.82
C VAL A 468 -0.40 16.13 -6.41
N GLY A 469 0.51 16.06 -7.37
CA GLY A 469 1.13 17.25 -7.98
C GLY A 469 2.02 16.93 -9.17
N ASP A 470 2.66 17.97 -9.72
CA ASP A 470 3.68 17.81 -10.76
C ASP A 470 5.02 17.44 -10.11
N VAL A 471 5.52 16.25 -10.41
CA VAL A 471 6.71 15.69 -9.76
C VAL A 471 7.84 15.48 -10.75
N SER A 472 8.92 16.20 -10.57
CA SER A 472 10.17 15.94 -11.28
C SER A 472 11.12 15.10 -10.42
N LEU A 473 11.84 14.18 -11.05
CA LEU A 473 12.89 13.38 -10.44
C LEU A 473 14.23 13.69 -11.09
N SER A 474 15.18 14.06 -10.28
CA SER A 474 16.59 14.20 -10.64
C SER A 474 17.47 13.36 -9.70
N ALA A 475 18.76 13.29 -9.96
CA ALA A 475 19.69 12.61 -9.08
C ALA A 475 20.99 13.36 -8.95
N ARG A 476 21.66 13.16 -7.82
CA ARG A 476 22.99 13.71 -7.53
C ARG A 476 23.85 12.69 -6.80
N CYS A 477 25.15 12.94 -6.73
CA CYS A 477 26.01 12.14 -5.86
C CYS A 477 25.91 12.61 -4.41
N THR A 478 25.90 11.63 -3.48
CA THR A 478 26.01 11.91 -2.04
C THR A 478 27.47 12.13 -1.62
N SER A 479 27.71 12.39 -0.35
CA SER A 479 29.06 12.45 0.25
C SER A 479 29.66 11.05 0.42
N LEU A 480 30.99 10.99 0.42
CA LEU A 480 31.73 9.80 0.84
C LEU A 480 32.22 9.94 2.30
N PRO A 481 32.00 8.91 3.15
CA PRO A 481 31.22 7.70 2.90
C PRO A 481 29.71 7.97 2.82
N SER A 482 28.98 7.09 2.13
CA SER A 482 27.54 7.15 1.94
C SER A 482 26.80 6.61 3.20
N VAL A 483 26.93 7.32 4.31
CA VAL A 483 26.33 7.05 5.61
C VAL A 483 25.53 8.23 6.11
N THR A 484 24.50 7.98 6.92
CA THR A 484 23.58 9.02 7.42
C THR A 484 24.31 10.14 8.15
N ALA A 485 25.28 9.81 9.01
CA ALA A 485 26.06 10.80 9.77
C ALA A 485 26.73 11.85 8.84
N SER A 486 27.22 11.44 7.69
CA SER A 486 27.84 12.31 6.68
C SER A 486 26.83 12.91 5.70
N GLY A 487 25.95 12.08 5.15
CA GLY A 487 25.08 12.41 4.02
C GLY A 487 23.91 13.32 4.36
N LYS A 488 23.33 13.18 5.55
CA LYS A 488 22.21 14.03 6.01
C LYS A 488 22.63 15.52 6.06
N ALA A 489 23.80 15.79 6.62
CA ALA A 489 24.38 17.13 6.61
C ALA A 489 24.64 17.61 5.19
N TRP A 490 25.15 16.73 4.30
CA TRP A 490 25.50 17.02 2.91
C TRP A 490 24.30 17.41 2.06
N CYS A 491 23.15 16.77 2.28
CA CYS A 491 21.93 17.09 1.56
C CYS A 491 21.12 18.23 2.16
N SER A 492 21.54 18.77 3.30
CA SER A 492 20.81 19.82 4.01
C SER A 492 20.99 21.21 3.38
N PRO A 493 20.05 22.14 3.59
CA PRO A 493 20.15 23.51 3.09
C PRO A 493 21.24 24.34 3.83
N VAL A 494 21.79 23.79 4.93
CA VAL A 494 22.83 24.45 5.74
C VAL A 494 24.21 23.81 5.59
N ALA A 495 24.40 22.94 4.58
CA ALA A 495 25.66 22.24 4.34
C ALA A 495 26.89 23.18 4.27
N ALA A 496 26.74 24.39 3.72
CA ALA A 496 27.82 25.37 3.64
C ALA A 496 28.36 25.86 5.00
N HIS A 497 27.62 25.61 6.10
CA HIS A 497 27.96 26.00 7.46
C HIS A 497 28.45 24.82 8.32
N ILE A 498 28.80 23.73 7.69
CA ILE A 498 29.21 22.48 8.30
C ILE A 498 30.61 22.09 7.79
N ALA A 499 31.43 21.51 8.65
CA ALA A 499 32.77 21.02 8.31
C ALA A 499 33.12 19.78 9.14
N GLY A 500 34.04 18.98 8.66
CA GLY A 500 34.63 17.87 9.41
C GLY A 500 35.92 18.30 10.12
N THR A 501 36.40 17.45 11.01
CA THR A 501 37.72 17.62 11.70
C THR A 501 38.56 16.36 11.48
N ALA A 502 39.90 16.55 11.52
CA ALA A 502 40.84 15.47 11.23
C ALA A 502 40.90 14.40 12.34
N ASP A 503 40.37 14.69 13.53
CA ASP A 503 40.26 13.78 14.67
C ASP A 503 38.94 13.01 14.71
N ASP A 504 38.04 13.19 13.73
CA ASP A 504 36.76 12.53 13.69
C ASP A 504 36.88 11.07 13.23
N LEU A 505 36.34 10.15 14.02
CA LEU A 505 36.36 8.72 13.77
C LEU A 505 34.96 8.14 13.45
N GLU A 506 33.90 8.94 13.64
CA GLU A 506 32.49 8.49 13.53
C GLU A 506 31.73 9.15 12.35
N PHE A 507 32.44 9.93 11.53
CA PHE A 507 31.86 10.72 10.42
C PHE A 507 30.82 11.75 10.87
N GLU A 508 31.01 12.30 12.08
CA GLU A 508 30.13 13.30 12.66
C GLU A 508 30.65 14.71 12.36
N PRO A 509 30.08 15.40 11.35
CA PRO A 509 30.52 16.76 11.05
C PRO A 509 30.15 17.73 12.17
N ARG A 510 30.72 18.93 12.12
CA ARG A 510 30.60 19.97 13.13
C ARG A 510 30.09 21.27 12.52
N VAL A 511 29.49 22.11 13.34
CA VAL A 511 29.13 23.47 12.96
C VAL A 511 30.44 24.27 12.74
N SER A 512 30.63 24.83 11.53
CA SER A 512 31.88 25.51 11.16
C SER A 512 32.20 26.73 12.06
N ALA A 513 31.18 27.42 12.57
CA ALA A 513 31.31 28.66 13.29
C ALA A 513 31.89 28.47 14.74
N ASP A 514 31.54 27.38 15.42
CA ASP A 514 31.89 27.18 16.82
C ASP A 514 32.50 25.80 17.13
N GLY A 515 32.64 24.93 16.10
CA GLY A 515 33.27 23.62 16.21
C GLY A 515 32.43 22.59 16.99
N LYS A 516 31.17 22.88 17.32
CA LYS A 516 30.31 21.95 18.07
C LYS A 516 29.89 20.78 17.18
N PRO A 517 29.82 19.57 17.76
CA PRO A 517 29.29 18.40 17.06
C PRO A 517 27.89 18.68 16.49
N LEU A 518 27.59 18.17 15.29
CA LEU A 518 26.31 18.36 14.62
C LEU A 518 25.24 17.40 15.21
N SER A 519 25.01 17.50 16.53
CA SER A 519 23.90 16.77 17.17
C SER A 519 22.55 17.22 16.61
N ALA A 520 21.51 16.45 16.82
CA ALA A 520 20.16 16.82 16.40
C ALA A 520 19.75 18.23 16.89
N TYR A 521 20.11 18.59 18.13
CA TYR A 521 19.87 19.92 18.68
C TYR A 521 20.64 21.02 17.92
N ASN A 522 21.95 20.82 17.70
CA ASN A 522 22.79 21.81 17.00
C ASN A 522 22.40 21.94 15.52
N PHE A 523 21.98 20.86 14.89
CA PHE A 523 21.48 20.88 13.52
C PHE A 523 20.17 21.69 13.41
N ARG A 524 19.19 21.44 14.29
CA ARG A 524 17.93 22.22 14.33
C ARG A 524 18.20 23.70 14.61
N LYS A 525 19.14 23.99 15.52
CA LYS A 525 19.56 25.35 15.81
C LYS A 525 20.17 26.02 14.57
N LEU A 526 21.07 25.32 13.88
CA LEU A 526 21.72 25.83 12.67
C LEU A 526 20.71 26.12 11.56
N LEU A 527 19.72 25.22 11.35
CA LEU A 527 18.61 25.47 10.43
C LEU A 527 17.87 26.76 10.78
N SER A 528 17.48 26.93 12.05
CA SER A 528 16.75 28.12 12.51
C SER A 528 17.57 29.40 12.34
N GLU A 529 18.87 29.38 12.64
CA GLU A 529 19.78 30.54 12.48
C GLU A 529 19.91 30.97 11.01
N HIS A 530 19.68 30.04 10.09
CA HIS A 530 19.69 30.31 8.63
C HIS A 530 18.30 30.43 8.00
N GLY A 531 17.27 30.67 8.82
CA GLY A 531 15.92 30.96 8.35
C GLY A 531 15.13 29.75 7.84
N VAL A 532 15.59 28.53 8.16
CA VAL A 532 14.90 27.28 7.81
C VAL A 532 14.20 26.74 9.06
N GLN A 533 12.89 26.57 9.02
CA GLN A 533 12.08 26.05 10.11
C GLN A 533 12.32 24.55 10.29
N PRO A 534 12.90 24.06 11.42
CA PRO A 534 13.01 22.63 11.67
C PRO A 534 11.66 22.12 12.23
N LEU A 535 10.90 21.41 11.41
CA LEU A 535 9.58 20.90 11.77
C LEU A 535 9.68 19.49 12.36
N ASP A 536 8.92 19.24 13.42
CA ASP A 536 8.67 17.90 13.94
C ASP A 536 7.65 17.15 13.04
N ARG A 537 7.50 15.85 13.28
CA ARG A 537 6.75 14.91 12.40
C ARG A 537 5.33 15.38 12.02
N HIS A 538 4.68 16.16 12.87
CA HIS A 538 3.30 16.61 12.68
C HIS A 538 3.15 18.13 12.58
N GLU A 539 4.27 18.84 12.64
CA GLU A 539 4.27 20.29 12.49
C GLU A 539 4.28 20.64 11.00
N THR A 540 3.48 21.62 10.63
CA THR A 540 3.38 22.07 9.24
C THR A 540 4.09 23.40 8.98
N GLY A 541 4.43 24.15 10.01
CA GLY A 541 5.17 25.42 9.93
C GLY A 541 4.45 26.53 9.15
N ASP A 542 5.23 27.57 8.82
CA ASP A 542 4.76 28.68 7.97
C ASP A 542 5.12 28.40 6.49
N PRO A 543 4.13 28.17 5.62
CA PRO A 543 4.36 27.81 4.22
C PRO A 543 4.89 28.96 3.35
N GLN A 544 5.01 30.18 3.89
CA GLN A 544 5.64 31.31 3.18
C GLN A 544 7.15 31.32 3.35
N GLY A 545 7.69 30.56 4.31
CA GLY A 545 9.11 30.47 4.63
C GLY A 545 9.81 29.32 3.92
N GLN A 546 10.81 28.78 4.59
CA GLN A 546 11.56 27.57 4.23
C GLN A 546 11.51 26.63 5.41
N ALA A 547 11.41 25.30 5.15
CA ALA A 547 11.38 24.33 6.23
C ALA A 547 12.17 23.07 5.90
N TRP A 548 12.53 22.35 6.97
CA TRP A 548 13.11 21.02 6.96
C TRP A 548 12.29 20.10 7.87
N THR A 549 11.92 18.94 7.38
CA THR A 549 11.27 17.88 8.16
C THR A 549 11.78 16.52 7.72
N GLU A 550 11.51 15.48 8.51
CA GLU A 550 11.93 14.11 8.24
C GLU A 550 10.69 13.23 8.13
N ALA A 551 10.71 12.27 7.19
CA ALA A 551 9.60 11.34 6.97
C ALA A 551 10.09 9.96 6.56
N GLY A 552 9.30 8.91 6.88
CA GLY A 552 9.64 7.54 6.58
C GLY A 552 10.68 6.95 7.53
N ASP A 553 10.94 5.66 7.38
CA ASP A 553 11.84 4.86 8.24
C ASP A 553 12.55 3.75 7.43
N LEU A 554 12.86 4.04 6.15
CA LEU A 554 13.36 3.04 5.20
C LEU A 554 14.69 2.43 5.63
N ASP A 555 15.65 3.27 6.04
CA ASP A 555 16.98 2.81 6.41
C ASP A 555 16.97 1.97 7.68
N HIS A 556 16.34 2.48 8.73
CA HIS A 556 16.21 1.75 10.00
C HIS A 556 15.47 0.42 9.80
N TYR A 557 14.37 0.44 9.03
CA TYR A 557 13.59 -0.76 8.70
C TYR A 557 14.45 -1.77 7.92
N GLY A 558 15.26 -1.30 6.98
CA GLY A 558 16.19 -2.13 6.20
C GLY A 558 17.25 -2.81 7.08
N HIS A 559 17.84 -2.08 8.01
CA HIS A 559 18.80 -2.62 8.97
C HIS A 559 18.20 -3.67 9.91
N GLU A 560 16.99 -3.44 10.39
CA GLU A 560 16.33 -4.34 11.34
C GLU A 560 15.74 -5.59 10.66
N HIS A 561 15.20 -5.45 9.46
CA HIS A 561 14.39 -6.47 8.83
C HIS A 561 14.98 -7.07 7.53
N GLY A 562 16.08 -6.52 7.00
CA GLY A 562 16.75 -7.05 5.81
C GLY A 562 15.81 -7.17 4.60
N VAL A 563 15.76 -8.37 4.01
CA VAL A 563 14.94 -8.64 2.81
C VAL A 563 13.43 -8.41 3.00
N ARG A 564 12.93 -8.32 4.24
CA ARG A 564 11.52 -8.00 4.48
C ARG A 564 11.15 -6.58 4.04
N LEU A 565 12.13 -5.68 3.97
CA LEU A 565 11.90 -4.33 3.44
C LEU A 565 11.20 -4.37 2.08
N ALA A 566 11.55 -5.34 1.22
CA ALA A 566 10.93 -5.50 -0.10
C ALA A 566 9.39 -5.65 -0.04
N ARG A 567 8.87 -6.37 0.97
CA ARG A 567 7.43 -6.61 1.15
C ARG A 567 6.69 -5.41 1.74
N ASP A 568 7.38 -4.72 2.65
CA ASP A 568 6.77 -3.65 3.44
C ASP A 568 7.05 -2.26 2.85
N LEU A 569 7.67 -2.23 1.65
CA LEU A 569 8.05 -1.00 0.95
C LEU A 569 6.85 -0.07 0.74
N ASP A 570 5.71 -0.60 0.35
CA ASP A 570 4.47 0.16 0.16
C ASP A 570 4.04 0.89 1.43
N THR A 571 4.14 0.21 2.57
CA THR A 571 3.81 0.80 3.88
C THR A 571 4.77 1.93 4.23
N GLN A 572 6.07 1.75 3.96
CA GLN A 572 7.08 2.78 4.20
C GLN A 572 6.87 4.01 3.31
N LEU A 573 6.59 3.80 2.04
CA LEU A 573 6.33 4.91 1.10
C LEU A 573 5.04 5.67 1.42
N ASN A 574 4.00 4.99 1.91
CA ASN A 574 2.75 5.66 2.32
C ASN A 574 2.99 6.68 3.43
N GLN A 575 3.90 6.43 4.38
CA GLN A 575 4.25 7.40 5.42
C GLN A 575 4.85 8.69 4.83
N VAL A 576 5.67 8.56 3.79
CA VAL A 576 6.25 9.72 3.09
C VAL A 576 5.17 10.47 2.32
N ILE A 577 4.28 9.76 1.62
CA ILE A 577 3.18 10.34 0.85
C ILE A 577 2.22 11.10 1.78
N GLU A 578 1.80 10.51 2.88
CA GLU A 578 0.94 11.14 3.89
C GLU A 578 1.56 12.43 4.41
N ARG A 579 2.88 12.43 4.67
CA ARG A 579 3.59 13.63 5.11
C ARG A 579 3.61 14.72 4.04
N VAL A 580 3.82 14.36 2.79
CA VAL A 580 3.79 15.28 1.65
C VAL A 580 2.39 15.90 1.49
N GLU A 581 1.34 15.09 1.58
CA GLU A 581 -0.06 15.56 1.52
C GLU A 581 -0.38 16.55 2.65
N GLU A 582 0.01 16.25 3.90
CA GLU A 582 -0.15 17.15 5.05
C GLU A 582 0.50 18.53 4.80
N LEU A 583 1.71 18.54 4.26
CA LEU A 583 2.43 19.78 3.98
C LEU A 583 1.78 20.58 2.85
N LEU A 584 1.35 19.91 1.77
CA LEU A 584 0.63 20.55 0.68
C LEU A 584 -0.70 21.15 1.17
N ASP A 585 -1.44 20.42 2.01
CA ASP A 585 -2.70 20.89 2.58
C ASP A 585 -2.51 22.10 3.51
N ALA A 586 -1.37 22.15 4.19
CA ALA A 586 -0.96 23.31 5.00
C ALA A 586 -0.57 24.55 4.15
N GLY A 587 -0.45 24.40 2.83
CA GLY A 587 -0.25 25.51 1.89
C GLY A 587 1.17 25.65 1.35
N TRP A 588 2.06 24.69 1.57
CA TRP A 588 3.39 24.68 0.93
C TRP A 588 3.25 24.61 -0.59
N LYS A 589 4.00 25.43 -1.30
CA LYS A 589 3.95 25.53 -2.78
C LYS A 589 4.79 24.45 -3.43
N ARG A 590 5.95 24.15 -2.81
CA ARG A 590 6.91 23.18 -3.27
C ARG A 590 7.35 22.26 -2.14
N ILE A 591 7.37 20.98 -2.42
CA ILE A 591 8.00 19.97 -1.55
C ILE A 591 9.22 19.42 -2.28
N ARG A 592 10.38 19.49 -1.65
CA ARG A 592 11.62 18.87 -2.14
C ARG A 592 11.97 17.69 -1.26
N ILE A 593 11.91 16.48 -1.82
CA ILE A 593 12.32 15.27 -1.10
C ILE A 593 13.78 14.99 -1.40
N VAL A 594 14.58 14.82 -0.35
CA VAL A 594 16.01 14.53 -0.43
C VAL A 594 16.36 13.35 0.47
N THR A 595 17.49 12.74 0.18
CA THR A 595 18.05 11.64 0.98
C THR A 595 19.57 11.75 1.03
N ASP A 596 20.16 11.05 1.95
CA ASP A 596 21.58 11.02 2.25
C ASP A 596 22.33 9.90 1.52
N HIS A 597 21.70 8.73 1.35
CA HIS A 597 22.26 7.57 0.66
C HIS A 597 21.15 6.63 0.16
N GLY A 598 21.51 5.69 -0.68
CA GLY A 598 20.75 4.48 -0.91
C GLY A 598 21.44 3.27 -0.29
N TRP A 599 21.14 2.07 -0.74
CA TRP A 599 21.59 0.84 -0.09
C TRP A 599 21.69 -0.32 -1.06
N LEU A 600 22.43 -1.35 -0.64
CA LEU A 600 22.47 -2.68 -1.23
C LEU A 600 21.59 -3.64 -0.44
N LEU A 601 20.83 -4.48 -1.14
CA LEU A 601 20.02 -5.54 -0.53
C LEU A 601 20.30 -6.84 -1.25
N MET A 602 20.80 -7.85 -0.50
CA MET A 602 21.11 -9.16 -1.05
C MET A 602 20.69 -10.26 -0.09
N PRO A 603 19.68 -11.07 -0.44
CA PRO A 603 19.28 -12.18 0.41
C PRO A 603 20.44 -13.17 0.64
N GLY A 604 20.59 -13.59 1.88
CA GLY A 604 21.69 -14.44 2.31
C GLY A 604 23.04 -13.71 2.49
N GLY A 605 23.01 -12.40 2.45
CA GLY A 605 24.14 -11.52 2.74
C GLY A 605 25.02 -11.18 1.54
N LEU A 606 25.65 -10.01 1.63
CA LEU A 606 26.68 -9.54 0.71
C LEU A 606 27.98 -10.33 0.89
N PRO A 607 28.84 -10.42 -0.16
CA PRO A 607 30.15 -11.05 -0.05
C PRO A 607 30.99 -10.42 1.05
N LYS A 608 31.70 -11.23 1.83
CA LYS A 608 32.59 -10.73 2.87
C LYS A 608 33.98 -10.45 2.31
N THR A 609 34.56 -9.32 2.74
CA THR A 609 35.98 -9.02 2.52
C THR A 609 36.68 -8.74 3.85
N GLU A 610 37.97 -8.97 3.92
CA GLU A 610 38.73 -8.78 5.14
C GLU A 610 39.43 -7.40 5.12
N LEU A 611 39.30 -6.69 6.24
CA LEU A 611 40.14 -5.54 6.57
C LEU A 611 40.82 -5.82 7.92
N PRO A 612 42.12 -5.92 7.98
CA PRO A 612 42.84 -6.25 9.21
C PRO A 612 42.55 -5.21 10.32
N LYS A 613 42.22 -5.66 11.52
CA LYS A 613 41.85 -4.77 12.67
C LYS A 613 42.95 -3.78 13.03
N HIS A 614 44.22 -4.07 12.75
CA HIS A 614 45.33 -3.17 13.00
C HIS A 614 45.37 -1.97 12.02
N GLN A 615 44.66 -2.08 10.89
CA GLN A 615 44.58 -1.03 9.85
C GLN A 615 43.40 -0.08 10.03
N ALA A 616 42.37 -0.46 10.80
CA ALA A 616 41.19 0.35 10.97
C ALA A 616 40.94 0.71 12.43
N GLU A 617 40.50 1.94 12.68
CA GLU A 617 40.06 2.40 13.99
C GLU A 617 38.59 2.15 14.22
N THR A 618 37.75 2.55 13.27
CA THR A 618 36.30 2.32 13.30
C THR A 618 35.88 1.54 12.06
N ARG A 619 34.92 0.64 12.21
CA ARG A 619 34.47 -0.23 11.14
C ARG A 619 32.95 -0.26 11.05
N TRP A 620 32.47 0.20 9.90
CA TRP A 620 31.11 -0.03 9.42
C TRP A 620 31.07 -1.24 8.49
N GLY A 621 29.89 -1.56 7.98
CA GLY A 621 29.75 -2.69 7.05
C GLY A 621 30.52 -2.47 5.74
N ARG A 622 30.44 -1.30 5.16
CA ARG A 622 30.97 -0.98 3.82
C ARG A 622 32.17 -0.06 3.81
N CYS A 623 32.48 0.60 4.92
CA CYS A 623 33.61 1.51 5.04
C CYS A 623 34.32 1.39 6.40
N ALA A 624 35.50 1.95 6.55
CA ALA A 624 36.23 2.01 7.80
C ALA A 624 37.23 3.18 7.80
N VAL A 625 37.37 3.88 8.91
CA VAL A 625 38.43 4.88 9.10
C VAL A 625 39.78 4.17 9.24
N LEU A 626 40.76 4.62 8.48
CA LEU A 626 42.12 4.05 8.50
C LEU A 626 42.98 4.71 9.55
N LYS A 627 43.83 3.92 10.19
CA LYS A 627 44.94 4.41 11.03
C LYS A 627 46.02 5.03 10.20
N GLU A 628 46.73 5.99 10.74
CA GLU A 628 47.87 6.66 10.09
C GLU A 628 48.95 5.68 9.56
N THR A 629 49.08 4.52 10.16
CA THR A 629 50.05 3.48 9.80
C THR A 629 49.55 2.47 8.78
N ALA A 630 48.34 2.64 8.23
CA ALA A 630 47.79 1.71 7.25
C ALA A 630 48.40 1.92 5.86
N TYR A 631 48.96 0.83 5.28
CA TYR A 631 49.50 0.85 3.92
C TYR A 631 48.82 -0.24 3.07
N GLY A 632 48.60 0.07 1.79
CA GLY A 632 48.21 -0.95 0.81
C GLY A 632 46.73 -1.28 0.74
N THR A 633 45.85 -0.42 1.25
CA THR A 633 44.38 -0.56 1.07
C THR A 633 44.01 -0.15 -0.36
N PRO A 634 43.38 -1.04 -1.15
CA PRO A 634 43.23 -0.81 -2.61
C PRO A 634 42.25 0.30 -2.98
N LEU A 635 41.28 0.61 -2.10
CA LEU A 635 40.26 1.63 -2.35
C LEU A 635 40.14 2.55 -1.11
N THR A 636 40.80 3.70 -1.20
CA THR A 636 40.88 4.68 -0.10
C THR A 636 40.60 6.09 -0.63
N PHE A 637 39.73 6.83 0.08
CA PHE A 637 39.45 8.24 -0.18
C PHE A 637 39.37 9.00 1.14
N GLY A 638 39.67 10.30 1.11
CA GLY A 638 39.39 11.16 2.24
C GLY A 638 37.89 11.38 2.45
N TRP A 639 37.47 11.52 3.69
CA TRP A 639 36.10 11.91 4.05
C TRP A 639 35.73 13.25 3.38
N ASP A 640 34.58 13.38 2.80
CA ASP A 640 34.22 14.58 2.03
C ASP A 640 34.15 15.86 2.88
N TRP A 641 33.83 15.74 4.16
CA TRP A 641 33.87 16.86 5.10
C TRP A 641 35.30 17.21 5.62
N CYS A 642 36.23 16.25 5.59
CA CYS A 642 37.62 16.46 5.99
C CYS A 642 38.53 15.43 5.28
N LYS A 643 39.26 15.86 4.27
CA LYS A 643 40.10 14.97 3.44
C LYS A 643 41.30 14.35 4.18
N ASP A 644 41.63 14.86 5.36
CA ASP A 644 42.68 14.29 6.23
C ASP A 644 42.23 12.97 6.86
N VAL A 645 40.93 12.77 7.08
CA VAL A 645 40.38 11.49 7.53
C VAL A 645 40.33 10.50 6.38
N GLN A 646 41.21 9.51 6.40
CA GLN A 646 41.29 8.50 5.35
C GLN A 646 40.34 7.34 5.61
N VAL A 647 39.55 6.98 4.61
CA VAL A 647 38.50 5.97 4.69
C VAL A 647 38.78 4.86 3.69
N ALA A 648 38.84 3.61 4.17
CA ALA A 648 38.85 2.43 3.32
C ALA A 648 37.43 1.99 2.97
N TYR A 649 37.22 1.66 1.71
CA TYR A 649 35.95 1.15 1.20
C TYR A 649 36.06 -0.30 0.81
N ALA A 650 35.01 -1.06 1.06
CA ALA A 650 34.96 -2.46 0.64
C ALA A 650 34.88 -2.54 -0.91
N PRO A 651 35.71 -3.40 -1.54
CA PRO A 651 35.73 -3.52 -3.00
C PRO A 651 34.43 -4.14 -3.52
N GLY A 652 34.02 -3.71 -4.73
CA GLY A 652 32.77 -4.15 -5.34
C GLY A 652 31.59 -3.88 -4.41
N VAL A 653 30.76 -4.89 -4.20
CA VAL A 653 29.64 -4.86 -3.24
C VAL A 653 29.93 -5.66 -1.96
N SER A 654 31.18 -5.99 -1.71
CA SER A 654 31.57 -6.74 -0.51
C SER A 654 31.38 -5.92 0.77
N ASN A 655 31.34 -6.62 1.92
CA ASN A 655 31.12 -6.04 3.23
C ASN A 655 32.24 -6.50 4.20
N PHE A 656 32.65 -5.64 5.10
CA PHE A 656 33.60 -5.98 6.16
C PHE A 656 32.96 -6.81 7.28
N VAL A 657 31.63 -6.75 7.39
CA VAL A 657 30.82 -7.53 8.34
C VAL A 657 30.15 -8.69 7.60
N ALA A 658 30.24 -9.89 8.13
CA ALA A 658 29.63 -11.07 7.53
C ALA A 658 28.11 -11.08 7.73
N GLY A 659 27.37 -11.58 6.71
CA GLY A 659 25.95 -11.90 6.82
C GLY A 659 25.02 -10.69 6.73
N ALA A 660 25.51 -9.50 6.44
CA ALA A 660 24.66 -8.33 6.25
C ALA A 660 23.89 -8.45 4.92
N GLU A 661 22.58 -8.53 5.00
CA GLU A 661 21.71 -8.52 3.82
C GLU A 661 21.46 -7.12 3.29
N TYR A 662 21.36 -6.15 4.19
CA TYR A 662 21.20 -4.73 3.94
C TYR A 662 22.46 -3.98 4.35
N ALA A 663 22.98 -3.12 3.51
CA ALA A 663 24.18 -2.33 3.82
C ALA A 663 24.28 -1.08 2.95
N HIS A 664 24.91 -0.03 3.53
CA HIS A 664 25.30 1.21 2.87
C HIS A 664 26.65 1.68 3.42
N GLY A 665 27.18 2.79 2.91
CA GLY A 665 28.45 3.39 3.31
C GLY A 665 29.60 3.14 2.34
N GLY A 666 29.34 2.38 1.26
CA GLY A 666 30.32 2.06 0.23
C GLY A 666 30.24 2.94 -1.01
N ILE A 667 30.86 2.45 -2.09
CA ILE A 667 30.87 3.14 -3.39
C ILE A 667 30.22 2.20 -4.42
N SER A 668 28.90 2.37 -4.60
CA SER A 668 28.12 1.77 -5.67
C SER A 668 27.09 2.79 -6.18
N LEU A 669 26.51 2.54 -7.36
CA LEU A 669 25.46 3.40 -7.91
C LEU A 669 24.23 3.43 -7.00
N GLN A 670 23.91 2.29 -6.38
CA GLN A 670 22.80 2.13 -5.45
C GLN A 670 22.97 2.93 -4.16
N GLU A 671 24.19 3.06 -3.66
CA GLU A 671 24.52 3.77 -2.41
C GLU A 671 24.76 5.27 -2.66
N CYS A 672 25.45 5.62 -3.76
CA CYS A 672 25.99 6.96 -3.98
C CYS A 672 25.14 7.85 -4.86
N LEU A 673 24.30 7.29 -5.74
CA LEU A 673 23.40 8.08 -6.60
C LEU A 673 22.07 8.28 -5.90
N VAL A 674 21.92 9.44 -5.27
CA VAL A 674 20.73 9.77 -4.47
C VAL A 674 19.72 10.58 -5.28
N PRO A 675 18.43 10.25 -5.19
CA PRO A 675 17.37 10.99 -5.85
C PRO A 675 17.09 12.34 -5.18
N VAL A 676 16.57 13.26 -5.97
CA VAL A 676 15.93 14.50 -5.55
C VAL A 676 14.61 14.59 -6.28
N LEU A 677 13.49 14.60 -5.55
CA LEU A 677 12.18 14.84 -6.12
C LEU A 677 11.73 16.27 -5.79
N ASP A 678 11.34 17.00 -6.79
CA ASP A 678 10.68 18.29 -6.64
C ASP A 678 9.20 18.10 -7.03
N LEU A 679 8.32 18.37 -6.09
CA LEU A 679 6.89 18.34 -6.27
C LEU A 679 6.35 19.77 -6.14
N ASP A 680 5.86 20.28 -7.23
CA ASP A 680 5.14 21.54 -7.26
C ASP A 680 3.63 21.27 -7.14
N ARG A 681 3.00 21.95 -6.21
CA ARG A 681 1.53 21.92 -6.15
C ARG A 681 1.02 22.41 -7.50
N VAL A 682 0.22 21.61 -8.18
CA VAL A 682 -0.43 22.08 -9.40
C VAL A 682 -1.31 23.24 -9.00
N SER A 683 -0.78 24.45 -9.17
CA SER A 683 -1.65 25.60 -9.24
C SER A 683 -2.46 25.40 -10.50
N SER A 684 -3.77 25.16 -10.36
CA SER A 684 -4.68 25.17 -11.49
C SER A 684 -4.62 26.57 -12.13
N SER A 685 -3.60 26.77 -12.96
CA SER A 685 -3.43 27.97 -13.78
C SER A 685 -4.02 27.74 -15.17
N ALA A 686 -5.28 27.36 -15.22
CA ALA A 686 -6.16 28.01 -16.17
C ALA A 686 -6.62 29.30 -15.50
N PRO A 687 -6.70 30.45 -16.18
CA PRO A 687 -7.44 31.58 -15.65
C PRO A 687 -8.88 31.08 -15.51
N ALA A 688 -9.25 30.62 -14.32
CA ALA A 688 -10.62 30.33 -13.98
C ALA A 688 -11.34 31.66 -14.22
N ALA A 689 -12.23 31.70 -15.17
CA ALA A 689 -13.28 32.68 -15.15
C ALA A 689 -13.79 32.66 -13.72
N SER A 690 -13.65 33.78 -13.01
CA SER A 690 -13.84 33.83 -11.56
C SER A 690 -15.26 33.35 -11.24
N VAL A 691 -15.36 32.08 -10.86
CA VAL A 691 -16.62 31.47 -10.47
C VAL A 691 -16.98 32.06 -9.13
N THR A 692 -18.10 32.74 -9.03
CA THR A 692 -18.54 33.39 -7.80
C THR A 692 -19.94 32.93 -7.42
N ILE A 693 -20.11 32.42 -6.19
CA ILE A 693 -21.44 32.13 -5.66
C ILE A 693 -22.11 33.44 -5.35
N GLN A 694 -23.15 33.79 -6.12
CA GLN A 694 -23.93 35.02 -5.98
C GLN A 694 -24.97 34.93 -4.86
N SER A 695 -25.60 33.77 -4.73
CA SER A 695 -26.56 33.55 -3.68
C SER A 695 -26.78 32.08 -3.36
N VAL A 696 -27.07 31.81 -2.09
CA VAL A 696 -27.49 30.53 -1.53
C VAL A 696 -28.83 30.75 -0.85
N ILE A 697 -29.91 30.24 -1.42
CA ILE A 697 -31.28 30.47 -0.95
C ILE A 697 -31.88 29.15 -0.51
N TRP A 698 -32.29 29.07 0.73
CA TRP A 698 -32.93 27.90 1.31
C TRP A 698 -34.47 28.03 1.29
N LYS A 699 -35.12 26.90 1.05
CA LYS A 699 -36.56 26.71 1.24
C LYS A 699 -36.77 25.35 1.91
N GLY A 700 -36.77 25.34 3.24
CA GLY A 700 -36.65 24.12 4.03
C GLY A 700 -35.34 23.40 3.71
N LEU A 701 -35.39 22.12 3.43
CA LEU A 701 -34.23 21.30 3.08
C LEU A 701 -33.75 21.42 1.62
N ARG A 702 -34.38 22.33 0.84
CA ARG A 702 -33.96 22.57 -0.55
C ARG A 702 -33.16 23.87 -0.66
N CYS A 703 -31.98 23.77 -1.22
CA CYS A 703 -31.05 24.86 -1.46
C CYS A 703 -31.03 25.20 -2.96
N THR A 704 -31.18 26.46 -3.30
CA THR A 704 -30.93 26.96 -4.66
C THR A 704 -29.68 27.82 -4.64
N VAL A 705 -28.71 27.47 -5.45
CA VAL A 705 -27.42 28.15 -5.57
C VAL A 705 -27.35 28.83 -6.92
N VAL A 706 -26.97 30.10 -6.92
CA VAL A 706 -26.76 30.90 -8.13
C VAL A 706 -25.29 31.24 -8.21
N VAL A 707 -24.68 30.94 -9.34
CA VAL A 707 -23.24 31.09 -9.60
C VAL A 707 -23.02 31.94 -10.85
N GLU A 708 -22.19 32.94 -10.75
CA GLU A 708 -21.71 33.75 -11.88
C GLU A 708 -20.38 33.20 -12.39
N GLY A 709 -20.17 33.24 -13.71
CA GLY A 709 -18.97 32.69 -14.32
C GLY A 709 -18.98 31.17 -14.46
N ALA A 710 -20.15 30.52 -14.33
CA ALA A 710 -20.26 29.06 -14.44
C ALA A 710 -19.93 28.58 -15.85
N ALA A 711 -19.07 27.51 -15.93
CA ALA A 711 -18.71 26.80 -17.15
C ALA A 711 -19.47 25.47 -17.28
N PRO A 712 -19.65 24.94 -18.50
CA PRO A 712 -20.24 23.62 -18.70
C PRO A 712 -19.45 22.51 -17.98
N GLY A 713 -20.17 21.59 -17.32
CA GLY A 713 -19.57 20.47 -16.59
C GLY A 713 -19.27 20.74 -15.11
N GLN A 714 -19.46 21.99 -14.64
CA GLN A 714 -19.33 22.30 -13.21
C GLN A 714 -20.52 21.78 -12.41
N LEU A 715 -20.25 21.36 -11.16
CA LEU A 715 -21.20 20.74 -10.25
C LEU A 715 -21.32 21.58 -8.97
N VAL A 716 -22.44 21.42 -8.25
CA VAL A 716 -22.62 21.99 -6.91
C VAL A 716 -22.92 20.89 -5.92
N ASP A 717 -22.35 21.03 -4.72
CA ASP A 717 -22.58 20.12 -3.59
C ASP A 717 -22.75 20.90 -2.29
N ILE A 718 -23.33 20.26 -1.28
CA ILE A 718 -23.46 20.79 0.09
C ILE A 718 -22.71 19.84 1.00
N ARG A 719 -21.71 20.33 1.73
CA ARG A 719 -20.81 19.51 2.54
C ARG A 719 -20.69 20.01 3.98
N THR A 720 -20.30 19.14 4.91
CA THR A 720 -19.85 19.59 6.23
C THR A 720 -18.43 20.12 6.20
N LYS A 721 -17.57 19.60 5.30
CA LYS A 721 -16.19 20.03 5.06
C LYS A 721 -15.97 20.23 3.57
N ALA A 722 -15.64 21.44 3.14
CA ALA A 722 -15.57 21.82 1.73
C ALA A 722 -14.71 20.90 0.87
N ALA A 723 -13.49 20.56 1.33
CA ALA A 723 -12.54 19.75 0.59
C ALA A 723 -12.88 18.24 0.58
N LEU A 724 -13.77 17.77 1.43
CA LEU A 724 -14.03 16.34 1.64
C LEU A 724 -15.30 15.90 0.92
N ALA A 725 -15.19 15.23 -0.23
CA ALA A 725 -16.33 14.75 -1.01
C ALA A 725 -17.24 13.79 -0.22
N SER A 726 -16.68 12.98 0.68
CA SER A 726 -17.43 12.07 1.55
C SER A 726 -18.25 12.78 2.64
N SER A 727 -18.09 14.10 2.80
CA SER A 727 -18.85 14.92 3.73
C SER A 727 -20.09 15.58 3.10
N SER A 728 -20.50 15.14 1.90
CA SER A 728 -21.69 15.64 1.22
C SER A 728 -22.97 15.36 2.02
N LEU A 729 -23.79 16.40 2.17
CA LEU A 729 -25.11 16.38 2.78
C LEU A 729 -26.23 16.40 1.72
N ALA A 730 -25.87 16.69 0.46
CA ALA A 730 -26.83 16.78 -0.63
C ALA A 730 -27.34 15.37 -1.01
N ALA A 731 -28.61 15.27 -1.30
CA ALA A 731 -29.24 14.07 -1.84
C ALA A 731 -28.60 13.61 -3.18
N SER A 732 -28.07 14.53 -3.94
CA SER A 732 -27.20 14.31 -5.10
C SER A 732 -26.46 15.59 -5.44
N VAL A 733 -25.21 15.47 -5.87
CA VAL A 733 -24.46 16.55 -6.51
C VAL A 733 -25.18 16.94 -7.80
N LYS A 734 -25.32 18.23 -8.09
CA LYS A 734 -26.09 18.72 -9.23
C LYS A 734 -25.23 19.53 -10.19
N PRO A 735 -25.41 19.34 -11.51
CA PRO A 735 -24.78 20.21 -12.49
C PRO A 735 -25.34 21.65 -12.39
N LEU A 736 -24.47 22.61 -12.71
CA LEU A 736 -24.87 23.99 -12.91
C LEU A 736 -25.46 24.14 -14.31
N GLU A 737 -26.78 24.39 -14.37
CA GLU A 737 -27.50 24.66 -15.61
C GLU A 737 -27.84 26.14 -15.70
N GLY A 738 -27.23 26.85 -16.66
CA GLY A 738 -27.41 28.31 -16.78
C GLY A 738 -26.99 29.09 -15.52
N GLY A 739 -25.96 28.64 -14.81
CA GLY A 739 -25.44 29.24 -13.59
C GLY A 739 -26.31 28.99 -12.35
N LYS A 740 -27.22 28.02 -12.38
CA LYS A 740 -28.08 27.67 -11.24
C LYS A 740 -28.09 26.19 -10.96
N ALA A 741 -28.13 25.81 -9.68
CA ALA A 741 -28.39 24.46 -9.25
C ALA A 741 -29.36 24.43 -8.08
N SER A 742 -30.23 23.41 -8.04
CA SER A 742 -31.13 23.18 -6.91
C SER A 742 -30.88 21.83 -6.29
N LEU A 743 -30.43 21.81 -5.04
CA LEU A 743 -30.05 20.63 -4.27
C LEU A 743 -31.06 20.43 -3.12
N ALA A 744 -31.27 19.17 -2.75
CA ALA A 744 -31.97 18.83 -1.51
C ALA A 744 -30.99 18.18 -0.55
N VAL A 745 -31.10 18.50 0.73
CA VAL A 745 -30.41 17.79 1.80
C VAL A 745 -31.08 16.43 2.02
N ALA A 746 -30.29 15.39 2.20
CA ALA A 746 -30.79 14.02 2.24
C ALA A 746 -31.47 13.65 3.57
N ASP A 747 -31.15 14.35 4.65
CA ASP A 747 -31.54 14.01 6.03
C ASP A 747 -32.20 15.21 6.71
N ASP A 748 -33.45 15.04 7.15
CA ASP A 748 -34.25 16.05 7.83
C ASP A 748 -33.64 16.52 9.16
N GLU A 749 -32.85 15.65 9.82
CA GLU A 749 -32.16 15.98 11.06
C GLU A 749 -31.04 17.02 10.88
N GLN A 750 -30.67 17.33 9.64
CA GLN A 750 -29.65 18.34 9.33
C GLN A 750 -30.18 19.77 9.30
N MET A 751 -31.48 19.97 9.45
CA MET A 751 -32.08 21.32 9.53
C MET A 751 -31.42 22.14 10.65
N GLY A 752 -30.98 23.35 10.34
CA GLY A 752 -30.26 24.22 11.29
C GLY A 752 -28.78 23.89 11.49
N SER A 753 -28.24 22.87 10.84
CA SER A 753 -26.82 22.51 10.93
C SER A 753 -25.96 23.40 10.03
N ALA A 754 -24.72 23.69 10.47
CA ALA A 754 -23.74 24.41 9.66
C ALA A 754 -23.26 23.53 8.49
N ALA A 755 -23.21 24.12 7.30
CA ALA A 755 -22.77 23.47 6.08
C ALA A 755 -21.98 24.45 5.19
N VAL A 756 -21.35 23.90 4.14
CA VAL A 756 -20.64 24.66 3.12
C VAL A 756 -21.16 24.24 1.74
N VAL A 757 -21.66 25.18 0.99
CA VAL A 757 -21.95 25.03 -0.43
C VAL A 757 -20.61 25.09 -1.18
N VAL A 758 -20.33 24.12 -2.05
CA VAL A 758 -19.13 24.09 -2.89
C VAL A 758 -19.53 24.02 -4.35
N VAL A 759 -18.81 24.78 -5.19
CA VAL A 759 -18.83 24.64 -6.64
C VAL A 759 -17.62 23.82 -7.05
N LEU A 760 -17.83 22.78 -7.81
CA LEU A 760 -16.83 21.81 -8.21
C LEU A 760 -16.54 21.93 -9.70
N GLY A 761 -15.28 21.77 -10.10
CA GLY A 761 -14.87 21.55 -11.48
C GLY A 761 -15.33 20.21 -12.01
N ALA A 762 -15.11 19.97 -13.31
CA ALA A 762 -15.46 18.70 -13.97
C ALA A 762 -14.65 17.51 -13.41
N ASP A 763 -13.49 17.76 -12.83
CA ASP A 763 -12.58 16.82 -12.17
C ASP A 763 -12.88 16.62 -10.67
N GLY A 764 -13.86 17.38 -10.11
CA GLY A 764 -14.23 17.33 -8.70
C GLY A 764 -13.47 18.30 -7.79
N GLU A 765 -12.58 19.14 -8.35
CA GLU A 765 -11.86 20.18 -7.61
C GLU A 765 -12.84 21.26 -7.09
N VAL A 766 -12.61 21.76 -5.87
CA VAL A 766 -13.41 22.83 -5.29
C VAL A 766 -12.97 24.19 -5.86
N LEU A 767 -13.77 24.75 -6.77
CA LEU A 767 -13.52 26.04 -7.41
C LEU A 767 -13.94 27.23 -6.53
N GLN A 768 -15.05 27.08 -5.78
CA GLN A 768 -15.58 28.12 -4.88
C GLN A 768 -16.34 27.46 -3.73
N LYS A 769 -16.39 28.16 -2.58
CA LYS A 769 -17.11 27.69 -1.39
C LYS A 769 -17.77 28.84 -0.64
N GLN A 770 -18.92 28.57 -0.04
CA GLN A 770 -19.65 29.51 0.80
C GLN A 770 -20.27 28.81 2.00
N ALA A 771 -19.96 29.28 3.20
CA ALA A 771 -20.59 28.78 4.42
C ALA A 771 -22.10 29.14 4.44
N THR A 772 -22.92 28.25 4.96
CA THR A 772 -24.38 28.39 5.06
C THR A 772 -24.89 27.58 6.25
N THR A 773 -26.11 27.90 6.70
CA THR A 773 -26.88 27.10 7.64
C THR A 773 -28.05 26.45 6.89
N ILE A 774 -28.24 25.15 7.06
CA ILE A 774 -29.30 24.41 6.35
C ILE A 774 -30.67 24.90 6.78
N GLY A 775 -31.47 25.37 5.82
CA GLY A 775 -32.84 25.88 6.07
C GLY A 775 -32.93 27.31 6.58
N GLU A 776 -31.83 28.06 6.68
CA GLU A 776 -31.82 29.48 7.03
C GLU A 776 -32.30 30.31 5.84
N LEU A 777 -33.29 31.25 6.11
CA LEU A 777 -33.91 32.11 5.10
C LEU A 777 -33.01 33.27 4.69
#